data_67cd8a7784da6f884a2ce52f1f0258c5
#
_entry.id   67cd8a7784da6f884a2ce52f1f0258c5
#
_cell.length_a   1.000
_cell.length_b   1.000
_cell.length_c   1.000
_cell.angle_alpha   90.00
_cell.angle_beta   90.00
_cell.angle_gamma   90.00
#
_symmetry.space_group_name_H-M   'P 1'
#
loop_
_entity.id
_entity.type
_entity.pdbx_description
1 polymer ?
#
loop_
_entity_poly.entity_id
_entity_poly.type
_entity_poly.pdbx_seq_one_letter_code
_entity_poly.pdbx_strand_id
1 'polypeptide(L)'
;MTTYATGNPLGSKDPRDLYENAENFDAAMNDRDNTTWNDRFGVVRPTLKGYEEQFNYFLAGSGFETPPLVYVDGYSLTVDRATQLIDRGGNLYSVKLPASFPVVLSGNWAADEGLLVVRGDQSLRQEITSTSPSEGSSIIGNATVSVSSVADIKNQTKRPDLKLSLSSYHPLGTSGGGEFIWSPSTPKSQHDGGTIFSPTVPWDGSQATLSDYLDGDGETDPSGAGCWLRIFDDVKLEYFGGVVSETIDSSASYLAALRYCISNNKELHLPDGIIRVNSTAVINGSTTLFSSVKIRGTFKTSGVAAGYVVSRVGSLIYTDGNSALDISFNDFRNENFDIRGVAFVDTSFYPAGTPVNPNPAIVIRKGNPDASSNRYITGNVLEDVSFVSYQDAVKTIGVATGLPTYNYVGPTSLNRVYFYKCGTAMHLQDCTYNHLFLNECLLFDLSSQSIFLTKTVSGTGGNVDVTFSNCVFESIWGIMNTANGLTSSTKRNTAVFNSCNREFCGLYGPTGGGGNFAGSPLGYVGHTDVMINGNWERGQAFGETALPAIDSGAVVFASRYVDVLMNGGQVGSPEYVNVVDVSGTIPASGSLTKTFNVSGSFVLNADIAYDDGFGGHQSVVAYGNPTGSKARDVTGTIISAGLTATYGDGPSGAAFTVTFNNGTASPINVKIRVTNKAGLIVTVS
;
A
#
# COMPACT_ATOMS: atom_id res chain seq x y z
N MET A 1 11.13 78.91 43.51
CA MET A 1 10.62 79.24 44.88
C MET A 1 10.02 80.58 44.80
N THR A 2 8.85 80.71 45.29
CA THR A 2 8.26 82.06 45.47
C THR A 2 9.07 82.93 46.43
N THR A 3 9.03 84.21 46.29
CA THR A 3 9.94 85.14 46.98
C THR A 3 9.93 85.02 48.50
N TYR A 4 8.78 84.74 49.07
CA TYR A 4 8.63 84.66 50.55
C TYR A 4 8.39 83.20 51.07
N ALA A 5 7.95 82.30 50.22
CA ALA A 5 7.64 80.90 50.57
C ALA A 5 6.82 80.76 51.88
N THR A 6 5.73 81.55 51.98
CA THR A 6 4.98 81.76 53.22
C THR A 6 4.31 80.50 53.75
N GLY A 7 3.94 79.59 52.92
CA GLY A 7 3.25 78.36 53.32
C GLY A 7 1.93 78.57 54.08
N ASN A 8 1.43 79.74 54.13
CA ASN A 8 0.21 80.08 54.85
C ASN A 8 -1.04 79.38 54.24
N PRO A 9 -2.03 79.01 55.07
CA PRO A 9 -3.23 78.27 54.57
C PRO A 9 -4.06 79.21 53.66
N LEU A 10 -4.91 78.58 52.85
CA LEU A 10 -5.88 79.26 51.99
C LEU A 10 -6.75 80.23 52.84
N GLY A 11 -6.93 81.48 52.36
CA GLY A 11 -7.69 82.53 53.04
C GLY A 11 -6.88 83.34 54.04
N SER A 12 -5.59 83.16 54.19
CA SER A 12 -4.70 84.01 54.94
C SER A 12 -4.80 85.45 54.45
N LYS A 13 -4.71 86.44 55.40
CA LYS A 13 -4.73 87.88 55.13
C LYS A 13 -3.36 88.50 55.19
N ASP A 14 -2.28 87.72 55.24
CA ASP A 14 -0.91 88.23 55.25
C ASP A 14 -0.61 88.91 53.89
N PRO A 15 -0.14 90.20 53.92
CA PRO A 15 0.16 90.97 52.71
C PRO A 15 1.18 90.25 51.81
N ARG A 16 2.08 89.46 52.35
CA ARG A 16 3.07 88.70 51.62
C ARG A 16 2.41 87.59 50.72
N ASP A 17 1.27 87.07 51.17
CA ASP A 17 0.52 86.07 50.41
C ASP A 17 -0.10 86.68 49.15
N LEU A 18 -0.48 87.97 49.18
CA LEU A 18 -1.00 88.61 47.97
C LEU A 18 0.10 88.76 46.93
N TYR A 19 1.30 89.11 47.36
CA TYR A 19 2.44 89.16 46.46
C TYR A 19 2.80 87.82 45.88
N GLU A 20 2.92 86.82 46.70
CA GLU A 20 3.16 85.46 46.24
C GLU A 20 2.07 84.89 45.31
N ASN A 21 0.82 85.21 45.58
CA ASN A 21 -0.28 84.81 44.69
C ASN A 21 -0.17 85.53 43.31
N ALA A 22 0.25 86.77 43.28
CA ALA A 22 0.49 87.50 42.04
C ALA A 22 1.69 86.92 41.25
N GLU A 23 2.79 86.64 41.96
CA GLU A 23 3.97 85.95 41.38
C GLU A 23 3.67 84.55 40.92
N ASN A 24 2.89 83.77 41.68
CA ASN A 24 2.40 82.44 41.30
C ASN A 24 1.50 82.49 40.09
N PHE A 25 0.61 83.50 40.01
CA PHE A 25 -0.25 83.65 38.84
C PHE A 25 0.54 84.03 37.59
N ASP A 26 1.53 84.89 37.73
CA ASP A 26 2.41 85.28 36.62
C ASP A 26 3.23 84.05 36.13
N ALA A 27 3.84 83.33 37.06
CA ALA A 27 4.56 82.06 36.73
C ALA A 27 3.64 81.06 36.08
N ALA A 28 2.42 80.86 36.58
CA ALA A 28 1.46 79.91 36.02
C ALA A 28 1.03 80.27 34.60
N MET A 29 0.79 81.55 34.33
CA MET A 29 0.15 82.02 33.09
C MET A 29 1.12 82.51 32.03
N ASN A 30 2.22 83.16 32.45
CA ASN A 30 3.07 83.89 31.55
C ASN A 30 4.48 83.33 31.38
N ASP A 31 4.85 82.35 32.20
CA ASP A 31 6.13 81.62 31.99
C ASP A 31 6.08 80.78 30.68
N ARG A 32 6.90 81.22 29.70
CA ARG A 32 6.98 80.56 28.36
C ARG A 32 8.17 79.63 28.24
N ASP A 33 9.04 79.64 29.26
CA ASP A 33 10.27 78.86 29.21
C ASP A 33 10.17 77.52 29.97
N ASN A 34 9.44 77.56 31.10
CA ASN A 34 9.32 76.39 31.95
C ASN A 34 7.94 75.71 31.83
N THR A 35 7.90 74.40 31.89
CA THR A 35 6.65 73.56 31.86
C THR A 35 6.05 73.39 33.24
N THR A 36 6.82 73.65 34.30
CA THR A 36 6.42 73.49 35.69
C THR A 36 6.90 74.65 36.54
N TRP A 37 6.20 74.95 37.62
CA TRP A 37 6.55 75.94 38.65
C TRP A 37 6.17 75.40 40.03
N ASN A 38 6.79 75.95 41.08
CA ASN A 38 6.44 75.60 42.45
C ASN A 38 5.49 76.65 43.03
N ASP A 39 4.34 76.18 43.53
CA ASP A 39 3.40 77.06 44.22
C ASP A 39 3.95 77.48 45.64
N ARG A 40 3.28 78.40 46.31
CA ARG A 40 3.68 78.92 47.63
C ARG A 40 3.70 77.80 48.71
N PHE A 41 3.12 76.65 48.46
CA PHE A 41 3.19 75.45 49.32
C PHE A 41 4.31 74.53 48.93
N GLY A 42 5.12 74.84 47.93
CA GLY A 42 6.19 74.03 47.42
C GLY A 42 5.74 72.88 46.52
N VAL A 43 4.46 72.85 46.13
CA VAL A 43 3.93 71.79 45.25
C VAL A 43 4.21 72.17 43.79
N VAL A 44 4.80 71.22 43.05
CA VAL A 44 5.05 71.40 41.63
C VAL A 44 3.71 71.40 40.88
N ARG A 45 3.49 72.47 40.10
CA ARG A 45 2.31 72.72 39.28
C ARG A 45 2.74 72.89 37.82
N PRO A 46 1.95 72.48 36.83
CA PRO A 46 2.21 72.78 35.45
C PRO A 46 1.95 74.31 35.20
N THR A 47 2.77 74.91 34.37
CA THR A 47 2.48 76.22 33.76
C THR A 47 1.46 76.13 32.66
N LEU A 48 0.93 77.19 32.09
CA LEU A 48 0.08 77.16 30.90
C LEU A 48 0.80 76.49 29.75
N LYS A 49 2.09 76.72 29.56
CA LYS A 49 2.94 75.98 28.61
C LYS A 49 2.97 74.48 28.91
N GLY A 50 3.11 74.14 30.20
CA GLY A 50 3.11 72.73 30.62
C GLY A 50 1.77 72.03 30.33
N TYR A 51 0.65 72.74 30.51
CA TYR A 51 -0.65 72.20 30.13
C TYR A 51 -0.80 72.08 28.59
N GLU A 52 -0.31 73.03 27.83
CA GLU A 52 -0.32 73.01 26.38
C GLU A 52 0.53 71.83 25.87
N GLU A 53 1.69 71.57 26.46
CA GLU A 53 2.50 70.36 26.08
C GLU A 53 1.84 69.07 26.47
N GLN A 54 1.26 68.93 27.66
CA GLN A 54 0.50 67.77 28.07
C GLN A 54 -0.71 67.52 27.18
N PHE A 55 -1.41 68.58 26.78
CA PHE A 55 -2.55 68.46 25.86
C PHE A 55 -2.12 68.03 24.45
N ASN A 56 -1.02 68.63 23.96
CA ASN A 56 -0.45 68.21 22.68
C ASN A 56 0.02 66.71 22.66
N TYR A 57 0.64 66.27 23.79
CA TYR A 57 1.01 64.87 23.94
C TYR A 57 -0.20 63.94 23.99
N PHE A 58 -1.26 64.38 24.69
CA PHE A 58 -2.53 63.61 24.71
C PHE A 58 -3.18 63.59 23.34
N LEU A 59 -3.21 64.63 22.56
CA LEU A 59 -3.69 64.66 21.19
C LEU A 59 -2.85 63.80 20.29
N ALA A 60 -1.54 63.80 20.42
CA ALA A 60 -0.66 62.90 19.66
C ALA A 60 -0.90 61.44 19.94
N GLY A 61 -1.34 61.10 21.17
CA GLY A 61 -1.65 59.71 21.59
C GLY A 61 -3.07 59.25 21.33
N SER A 62 -4.04 60.14 21.21
CA SER A 62 -5.47 59.81 21.24
C SER A 62 -6.30 60.29 20.05
N GLY A 63 -5.81 61.20 19.22
CA GLY A 63 -6.60 61.73 18.14
C GLY A 63 -5.79 62.50 17.12
N PHE A 64 -6.24 62.45 15.90
CA PHE A 64 -5.69 63.20 14.78
C PHE A 64 -6.57 64.39 14.45
N GLU A 65 -5.93 65.48 14.01
CA GLU A 65 -6.64 66.67 13.59
C GLU A 65 -7.33 66.48 12.26
N THR A 66 -8.56 66.99 12.14
CA THR A 66 -9.33 67.03 10.91
C THR A 66 -9.63 68.48 10.49
N PRO A 67 -9.56 68.79 9.21
CA PRO A 67 -9.28 67.89 8.05
C PRO A 67 -7.78 67.60 7.91
N PRO A 68 -7.41 66.42 7.28
CA PRO A 68 -6.02 66.15 6.98
C PRO A 68 -5.45 67.13 5.97
N LEU A 69 -4.14 67.39 6.08
CA LEU A 69 -3.39 68.18 5.13
C LEU A 69 -3.27 67.42 3.81
N VAL A 70 -3.51 68.06 2.69
CA VAL A 70 -3.45 67.43 1.38
C VAL A 70 -2.02 67.47 0.83
N TYR A 71 -1.40 66.32 0.62
CA TYR A 71 -0.09 66.22 -0.02
C TYR A 71 -0.26 66.25 -1.55
N VAL A 72 0.41 67.22 -2.17
CA VAL A 72 0.40 67.39 -3.63
C VAL A 72 1.85 67.28 -4.13
N ASP A 73 2.08 66.34 -5.06
CA ASP A 73 3.40 66.18 -5.66
C ASP A 73 3.85 67.49 -6.34
N GLY A 74 5.10 67.88 -6.11
CA GLY A 74 5.67 69.10 -6.63
C GLY A 74 5.44 70.35 -5.77
N TYR A 75 4.70 70.26 -4.67
CA TYR A 75 4.46 71.38 -3.75
C TYR A 75 4.91 71.02 -2.33
N SER A 76 5.65 71.92 -1.70
CA SER A 76 6.06 71.71 -0.31
C SER A 76 4.85 71.80 0.64
N LEU A 77 4.84 70.89 1.64
CA LEU A 77 3.81 70.87 2.67
C LEU A 77 4.45 71.01 4.05
N THR A 78 3.97 71.93 4.85
CA THR A 78 4.44 72.11 6.22
C THR A 78 3.48 71.37 7.17
N VAL A 79 4.04 70.49 7.99
CA VAL A 79 3.34 69.81 9.08
C VAL A 79 3.81 70.45 10.40
N ASP A 80 2.91 71.15 11.04
CA ASP A 80 3.26 71.97 12.24
C ASP A 80 3.28 71.12 13.53
N ARG A 81 2.55 70.00 13.56
CA ARG A 81 2.33 69.22 14.76
C ARG A 81 2.22 67.75 14.46
N ALA A 82 2.57 66.87 15.41
CA ALA A 82 2.50 65.41 15.32
C ALA A 82 1.08 64.89 15.14
N THR A 83 0.06 65.68 15.49
CA THR A 83 -1.38 65.28 15.38
C THR A 83 -1.98 65.51 14.00
N GLN A 84 -1.27 66.27 13.14
CA GLN A 84 -1.73 66.54 11.78
C GLN A 84 -1.59 65.29 10.87
N LEU A 85 -2.69 64.89 10.27
CA LEU A 85 -2.69 63.87 9.23
C LEU A 85 -2.40 64.49 7.86
N ILE A 86 -1.84 63.68 7.01
CA ILE A 86 -1.51 64.03 5.63
C ILE A 86 -2.28 63.03 4.74
N ASP A 87 -3.12 63.54 3.84
CA ASP A 87 -3.79 62.73 2.83
C ASP A 87 -3.01 62.80 1.52
N ARG A 88 -2.62 61.63 1.03
CA ARG A 88 -2.09 61.49 -0.32
C ARG A 88 -2.83 60.38 -1.03
N GLY A 89 -3.69 60.75 -1.98
CA GLY A 89 -4.45 59.80 -2.79
C GLY A 89 -5.38 58.90 -2.00
N GLY A 90 -5.98 59.40 -0.90
CA GLY A 90 -6.88 58.65 -0.03
C GLY A 90 -6.18 57.84 1.07
N ASN A 91 -4.87 57.85 1.12
CA ASN A 91 -4.11 57.24 2.20
C ASN A 91 -3.70 58.28 3.23
N LEU A 92 -3.93 58.01 4.50
CA LEU A 92 -3.59 58.89 5.60
C LEU A 92 -2.21 58.56 6.18
N TYR A 93 -1.37 59.57 6.30
CA TYR A 93 -0.02 59.52 6.87
C TYR A 93 0.11 60.44 8.05
N SER A 94 1.04 60.18 8.93
CA SER A 94 1.54 61.13 9.93
C SER A 94 3.05 61.19 9.90
N VAL A 95 3.65 62.27 10.42
CA VAL A 95 5.09 62.37 10.55
C VAL A 95 5.59 61.27 11.52
N LYS A 96 6.68 60.61 11.15
CA LYS A 96 7.35 59.59 11.95
C LYS A 96 8.03 60.23 13.16
N LEU A 97 7.70 59.79 14.35
CA LEU A 97 8.29 60.30 15.61
C LEU A 97 9.52 59.45 16.03
N PRO A 98 10.53 60.11 16.71
CA PRO A 98 10.59 61.49 17.12
C PRO A 98 10.96 62.43 15.99
N ALA A 99 10.30 63.60 15.89
CA ALA A 99 10.58 64.64 14.92
C ALA A 99 10.50 65.99 15.55
N SER A 100 11.29 66.98 15.04
CA SER A 100 11.19 68.39 15.43
C SER A 100 10.22 69.10 14.50
N PHE A 101 9.18 69.71 15.03
CA PHE A 101 8.17 70.45 14.28
C PHE A 101 8.51 71.91 14.18
N PRO A 102 8.15 72.63 13.12
CA PRO A 102 7.44 72.11 11.94
C PRO A 102 8.32 71.23 11.03
N VAL A 103 7.74 70.15 10.44
CA VAL A 103 8.37 69.34 9.42
C VAL A 103 7.93 69.87 8.05
N VAL A 104 8.88 70.13 7.20
CA VAL A 104 8.59 70.58 5.82
C VAL A 104 8.85 69.41 4.89
N LEU A 105 7.79 68.94 4.29
CA LEU A 105 7.84 67.89 3.21
C LEU A 105 8.14 68.63 1.90
N SER A 106 9.04 68.09 1.12
CA SER A 106 9.56 68.71 -0.11
C SER A 106 8.57 68.70 -1.29
N GLY A 107 7.54 67.86 -1.23
CA GLY A 107 6.67 67.60 -2.36
C GLY A 107 7.25 66.54 -3.32
N ASN A 108 8.40 65.98 -2.99
CA ASN A 108 8.95 64.81 -3.71
C ASN A 108 8.69 63.56 -2.85
N TRP A 109 7.74 62.74 -3.27
CA TRP A 109 7.33 61.60 -2.50
C TRP A 109 8.47 60.62 -2.16
N ALA A 110 9.37 60.37 -3.11
CA ALA A 110 10.49 59.45 -2.89
C ALA A 110 11.46 59.94 -1.79
N ALA A 111 11.52 61.24 -1.56
CA ALA A 111 12.31 61.86 -0.47
C ALA A 111 11.52 61.95 0.83
N ASP A 112 10.21 62.17 0.76
CA ASP A 112 9.35 62.48 1.90
C ASP A 112 8.75 61.21 2.54
N GLU A 113 8.56 60.13 1.78
CA GLU A 113 7.94 58.88 2.25
C GLU A 113 8.65 58.29 3.49
N GLY A 114 9.98 58.37 3.52
CA GLY A 114 10.79 57.90 4.65
C GLY A 114 10.56 58.65 5.97
N LEU A 115 9.98 59.87 5.90
CA LEU A 115 9.63 60.71 7.05
C LEU A 115 8.22 60.47 7.58
N LEU A 116 7.43 59.67 6.87
CA LEU A 116 6.02 59.46 7.12
C LEU A 116 5.73 58.01 7.54
N VAL A 117 4.61 57.86 8.28
CA VAL A 117 4.07 56.57 8.69
C VAL A 117 2.60 56.51 8.29
N VAL A 118 2.18 55.44 7.64
CA VAL A 118 0.78 55.23 7.24
C VAL A 118 -0.11 55.04 8.46
N ARG A 119 -1.26 55.73 8.49
CA ARG A 119 -2.22 55.76 9.61
C ARG A 119 -3.64 55.33 9.24
N GLY A 120 -3.85 54.76 8.09
CA GLY A 120 -5.20 54.37 7.65
C GLY A 120 -5.55 52.93 8.03
N ASP A 121 -6.83 52.64 8.26
CA ASP A 121 -7.40 51.28 8.37
C ASP A 121 -7.06 50.42 7.13
N GLN A 122 -6.85 51.06 6.00
CA GLN A 122 -6.47 50.43 4.74
C GLN A 122 -5.06 49.81 4.78
N SER A 123 -4.11 50.40 5.52
CA SER A 123 -2.76 49.83 5.67
C SER A 123 -2.80 48.57 6.55
N LEU A 124 -3.59 48.58 7.63
CA LEU A 124 -3.79 47.43 8.49
C LEU A 124 -4.46 46.29 7.71
N ARG A 125 -5.44 46.62 6.86
CA ARG A 125 -6.07 45.61 5.96
C ARG A 125 -5.09 45.09 4.94
N GLN A 126 -4.25 45.91 4.36
CA GLN A 126 -3.18 45.52 3.45
C GLN A 126 -2.13 44.67 4.15
N GLU A 127 -1.70 45.05 5.36
CA GLU A 127 -0.79 44.22 6.17
C GLU A 127 -1.37 42.85 6.52
N ILE A 128 -2.65 42.79 6.92
CA ILE A 128 -3.33 41.54 7.25
C ILE A 128 -3.52 40.64 6.00
N THR A 129 -3.71 41.22 4.82
CA THR A 129 -3.89 40.49 3.57
C THR A 129 -2.58 40.14 2.86
N SER A 130 -1.46 40.63 3.35
CA SER A 130 -0.13 40.36 2.78
C SER A 130 0.20 38.86 2.85
N THR A 131 0.78 38.32 1.78
CA THR A 131 1.31 36.95 1.71
C THR A 131 2.78 36.86 2.08
N SER A 132 3.39 38.00 2.49
CA SER A 132 4.78 38.03 2.93
C SER A 132 4.97 37.22 4.22
N PRO A 133 6.04 36.44 4.37
CA PRO A 133 6.27 35.56 5.53
C PRO A 133 6.32 36.29 6.89
N SER A 134 6.61 37.58 6.90
CA SER A 134 6.71 38.44 8.11
C SER A 134 5.52 39.36 8.31
N GLU A 135 4.52 39.29 7.48
CA GLU A 135 3.35 40.17 7.45
C GLU A 135 2.05 39.37 7.39
N GLY A 136 0.95 40.06 7.27
CA GLY A 136 -0.36 39.50 7.09
C GLY A 136 -0.83 38.65 8.28
N SER A 137 -1.57 37.61 8.01
CA SER A 137 -2.12 36.72 9.04
C SER A 137 -1.03 35.99 9.84
N SER A 138 0.20 35.93 9.33
CA SER A 138 1.33 35.28 10.01
C SER A 138 1.75 35.97 11.31
N ILE A 139 1.42 37.25 11.50
CA ILE A 139 1.70 38.01 12.74
C ILE A 139 0.59 37.89 13.79
N ILE A 140 -0.57 37.31 13.41
CA ILE A 140 -1.71 37.15 14.30
C ILE A 140 -1.58 35.80 15.03
N GLY A 141 -1.70 35.78 16.37
CA GLY A 141 -1.70 34.54 17.16
C GLY A 141 -2.82 33.58 16.76
N ASN A 142 -2.52 32.28 16.70
CA ASN A 142 -3.43 31.21 16.25
C ASN A 142 -3.97 31.39 14.81
N ALA A 143 -3.28 32.15 13.97
CA ALA A 143 -3.68 32.30 12.57
C ALA A 143 -3.37 31.04 11.74
N THR A 144 -4.17 30.81 10.71
CA THR A 144 -3.88 29.86 9.66
C THR A 144 -3.41 30.57 8.41
N VAL A 145 -2.22 30.26 7.94
CA VAL A 145 -1.63 30.85 6.74
C VAL A 145 -1.74 29.86 5.59
N SER A 146 -2.26 30.29 4.46
CA SER A 146 -2.30 29.49 3.24
C SER A 146 -0.95 29.51 2.55
N VAL A 147 -0.43 28.34 2.18
CA VAL A 147 0.84 28.14 1.50
C VAL A 147 0.58 27.34 0.23
N SER A 148 1.16 27.75 -0.89
CA SER A 148 0.87 27.14 -2.19
C SER A 148 1.48 25.75 -2.35
N SER A 149 2.75 25.59 -1.95
CA SER A 149 3.47 24.31 -2.11
C SER A 149 4.47 24.05 -0.98
N VAL A 150 5.00 22.83 -0.92
CA VAL A 150 6.05 22.46 0.05
C VAL A 150 7.30 23.32 -0.12
N ALA A 151 7.66 23.71 -1.36
CA ALA A 151 8.81 24.55 -1.62
C ALA A 151 8.72 25.93 -0.93
N ASP A 152 7.49 26.39 -0.63
CA ASP A 152 7.23 27.68 0.01
C ASP A 152 7.21 27.60 1.53
N ILE A 153 7.11 26.40 2.11
CA ILE A 153 7.05 26.20 3.58
C ILE A 153 8.30 26.75 4.28
N LYS A 154 9.48 26.61 3.68
CA LYS A 154 10.76 27.06 4.23
C LYS A 154 10.79 28.56 4.55
N ASN A 155 10.00 29.36 3.81
CA ASN A 155 9.95 30.80 3.91
C ASN A 155 8.96 31.30 4.96
N GLN A 156 8.16 30.42 5.57
CA GLN A 156 7.11 30.82 6.50
C GLN A 156 7.67 31.18 7.88
N THR A 157 6.92 32.04 8.59
CA THR A 157 7.25 32.43 9.95
C THR A 157 7.19 31.23 10.90
N LYS A 158 8.29 30.99 11.63
CA LYS A 158 8.48 29.80 12.49
C LYS A 158 7.97 30.09 13.90
N ARG A 159 6.73 29.77 14.17
CA ARG A 159 6.04 30.09 15.41
C ARG A 159 5.10 28.97 15.84
N PRO A 160 5.12 28.50 17.12
CA PRO A 160 4.33 27.33 17.55
C PRO A 160 2.82 27.48 17.44
N ASP A 161 2.30 28.71 17.49
CA ASP A 161 0.88 29.04 17.41
C ASP A 161 0.39 29.27 15.96
N LEU A 162 1.30 29.20 14.98
CA LEU A 162 0.97 29.36 13.59
C LEU A 162 0.64 28.01 12.95
N LYS A 163 -0.52 27.93 12.32
CA LYS A 163 -0.90 26.81 11.47
C LYS A 163 -0.68 27.17 10.00
N LEU A 164 -0.10 26.26 9.25
CA LEU A 164 -0.05 26.38 7.79
C LEU A 164 -1.11 25.46 7.16
N SER A 165 -1.81 25.98 6.16
CA SER A 165 -2.68 25.23 5.29
C SER A 165 -2.04 25.16 3.91
N LEU A 166 -1.45 24.01 3.60
CA LEU A 166 -0.78 23.75 2.34
C LEU A 166 -1.78 23.33 1.28
N SER A 167 -1.78 24.00 0.13
CA SER A 167 -2.70 23.71 -0.98
C SER A 167 -2.32 22.43 -1.73
N SER A 168 -1.03 22.23 -2.00
CA SER A 168 -0.51 21.06 -2.73
C SER A 168 0.93 20.77 -2.34
N TYR A 169 1.40 19.56 -2.64
CA TYR A 169 2.80 19.22 -2.43
C TYR A 169 3.70 19.94 -3.45
N HIS A 170 3.42 19.76 -4.73
CA HIS A 170 4.17 20.38 -5.82
C HIS A 170 3.63 21.77 -6.18
N PRO A 171 4.48 22.68 -6.67
CA PRO A 171 4.00 23.94 -7.24
C PRO A 171 2.96 23.70 -8.35
N LEU A 172 1.86 24.46 -8.29
CA LEU A 172 0.71 24.32 -9.23
C LEU A 172 0.03 22.94 -9.22
N GLY A 173 0.33 22.09 -8.25
CA GLY A 173 -0.32 20.81 -8.06
C GLY A 173 -1.71 20.93 -7.42
N THR A 174 -2.40 19.79 -7.31
CA THR A 174 -3.75 19.71 -6.71
C THR A 174 -3.85 18.68 -5.58
N SER A 175 -2.75 18.00 -5.23
CA SER A 175 -2.72 16.93 -4.23
C SER A 175 -1.56 17.08 -3.26
N GLY A 176 -1.60 16.35 -2.15
CA GLY A 176 -0.55 16.34 -1.14
C GLY A 176 -0.54 17.56 -0.21
N GLY A 177 -1.59 18.39 -0.26
CA GLY A 177 -1.82 19.47 0.69
C GLY A 177 -2.08 18.99 2.11
N GLY A 178 -2.50 19.89 3.00
CA GLY A 178 -2.85 19.57 4.38
C GLY A 178 -2.41 20.62 5.38
N GLU A 179 -2.60 20.34 6.66
CA GLU A 179 -2.29 21.24 7.74
C GLU A 179 -0.93 20.92 8.38
N PHE A 180 -0.24 21.98 8.84
CA PHE A 180 1.05 21.88 9.51
C PHE A 180 1.10 22.78 10.73
N ILE A 181 1.89 22.35 11.73
CA ILE A 181 2.26 23.13 12.90
C ILE A 181 3.78 23.21 13.03
N TRP A 182 4.28 24.29 13.60
CA TRP A 182 5.69 24.42 13.90
C TRP A 182 6.04 23.75 15.22
N SER A 183 7.06 22.88 15.20
CA SER A 183 7.66 22.30 16.40
C SER A 183 9.11 22.78 16.56
N PRO A 184 9.39 23.63 17.55
CA PRO A 184 10.75 24.15 17.75
C PRO A 184 11.74 23.11 18.29
N SER A 185 11.24 22.00 18.84
CA SER A 185 12.06 20.97 19.47
C SER A 185 12.35 19.76 18.58
N THR A 186 11.64 19.59 17.45
CA THR A 186 11.85 18.45 16.56
C THR A 186 13.19 18.59 15.87
N PRO A 187 14.09 17.58 15.99
CA PRO A 187 15.38 17.58 15.32
C PRO A 187 15.22 17.64 13.79
N LYS A 188 16.03 18.47 13.14
CA LYS A 188 16.03 18.60 11.68
C LYS A 188 16.47 17.30 10.96
N SER A 189 17.28 16.49 11.63
CA SER A 189 17.66 15.15 11.16
C SER A 189 16.50 14.17 11.05
N GLN A 190 15.31 14.53 11.54
CA GLN A 190 14.08 13.73 11.36
C GLN A 190 13.30 14.12 10.11
N HIS A 191 13.82 15.02 9.30
CA HIS A 191 13.20 15.35 8.02
C HIS A 191 12.96 14.07 7.19
N ASP A 192 11.75 13.92 6.69
CA ASP A 192 11.33 12.81 5.83
C ASP A 192 10.64 13.27 4.54
N GLY A 193 10.52 14.59 4.37
CA GLY A 193 9.89 15.24 3.23
C GLY A 193 8.39 14.97 3.06
N GLY A 194 7.77 14.19 3.94
CA GLY A 194 6.34 13.84 3.91
C GLY A 194 5.56 14.30 5.11
N THR A 195 6.05 13.99 6.30
CA THR A 195 5.39 14.29 7.56
C THR A 195 6.16 15.28 8.41
N ILE A 196 7.48 15.34 8.29
CA ILE A 196 8.38 16.23 9.01
C ILE A 196 9.22 16.99 8.00
N PHE A 197 9.10 18.33 8.02
CA PHE A 197 9.77 19.21 7.08
C PHE A 197 10.78 20.12 7.78
N SER A 198 12.07 19.87 7.55
CA SER A 198 13.10 20.82 7.94
C SER A 198 13.08 22.04 6.98
N PRO A 199 13.07 23.25 7.49
CA PRO A 199 13.07 24.45 6.64
C PRO A 199 14.43 24.72 5.99
N THR A 200 15.46 23.95 6.32
CA THR A 200 16.84 24.12 5.86
C THR A 200 17.28 23.09 4.84
N VAL A 201 16.45 22.07 4.56
CA VAL A 201 16.62 21.19 3.39
C VAL A 201 16.22 21.95 2.13
N PRO A 202 17.12 22.14 1.16
CA PRO A 202 16.81 22.86 -0.07
C PRO A 202 15.91 22.02 -0.99
N TRP A 203 14.90 22.65 -1.58
CA TRP A 203 14.11 22.07 -2.66
C TRP A 203 13.55 23.16 -3.56
N ASP A 204 13.59 22.93 -4.86
CA ASP A 204 13.09 23.83 -5.88
C ASP A 204 11.63 23.54 -6.30
N GLY A 205 11.04 22.48 -5.75
CA GLY A 205 9.68 22.04 -6.10
C GLY A 205 9.61 21.13 -7.32
N SER A 206 10.74 20.80 -7.94
CA SER A 206 10.78 19.94 -9.13
C SER A 206 10.74 18.46 -8.79
N GLN A 207 10.16 17.66 -9.70
CA GLN A 207 10.16 16.21 -9.60
C GLN A 207 11.56 15.61 -9.69
N ALA A 208 12.46 16.26 -10.42
CA ALA A 208 13.80 15.76 -10.66
C ALA A 208 14.69 15.74 -9.40
N THR A 209 14.44 16.65 -8.46
CA THR A 209 15.19 16.77 -7.20
C THR A 209 14.41 16.25 -5.99
N LEU A 210 13.24 15.62 -6.23
CA LEU A 210 12.37 15.15 -5.16
C LEU A 210 13.02 14.05 -4.31
N SER A 211 13.77 13.12 -4.92
CA SER A 211 14.46 12.05 -4.18
C SER A 211 15.42 12.62 -3.14
N ASP A 212 16.26 13.58 -3.56
CA ASP A 212 17.24 14.21 -2.69
C ASP A 212 16.56 14.96 -1.53
N TYR A 213 15.44 15.64 -1.84
CA TYR A 213 14.64 16.32 -0.82
C TYR A 213 14.04 15.35 0.20
N LEU A 214 13.45 14.22 -0.24
CA LEU A 214 12.88 13.20 0.64
C LEU A 214 13.93 12.53 1.52
N ASP A 215 15.15 12.36 1.02
CA ASP A 215 16.27 11.79 1.76
C ASP A 215 16.96 12.85 2.68
N GLY A 216 16.57 14.14 2.59
CA GLY A 216 17.11 15.23 3.39
C GLY A 216 18.49 15.72 2.93
N ASP A 217 18.83 15.46 1.68
CA ASP A 217 20.11 15.84 1.13
C ASP A 217 20.27 17.37 1.07
N GLY A 218 21.45 17.83 1.45
CA GLY A 218 21.74 19.25 1.50
C GLY A 218 21.23 19.96 2.75
N GLU A 219 20.80 19.23 3.81
CA GLU A 219 20.48 19.86 5.10
C GLU A 219 21.67 20.67 5.64
N THR A 220 21.47 21.96 5.85
CA THR A 220 22.54 22.88 6.23
C THR A 220 22.75 23.00 7.75
N ASP A 221 21.83 22.44 8.55
CA ASP A 221 21.87 22.46 10.01
C ASP A 221 21.38 21.12 10.62
N PRO A 222 22.05 20.00 10.33
CA PRO A 222 21.55 18.66 10.68
C PRO A 222 21.51 18.40 12.20
N SER A 223 22.27 19.14 12.98
CA SER A 223 22.25 19.07 14.46
C SER A 223 21.24 20.00 15.11
N GLY A 224 20.62 20.88 14.33
CA GLY A 224 19.63 21.84 14.81
C GLY A 224 18.25 21.23 15.04
N ALA A 225 17.37 22.04 15.61
CA ALA A 225 15.98 21.70 15.83
C ALA A 225 15.06 22.75 15.22
N GLY A 226 13.81 22.36 15.04
CA GLY A 226 12.75 23.18 14.47
C GLY A 226 12.31 22.68 13.10
N CYS A 227 11.13 22.04 13.06
CA CYS A 227 10.52 21.49 11.86
C CYS A 227 9.03 21.82 11.79
N TRP A 228 8.50 21.83 10.58
CA TRP A 228 7.07 21.80 10.34
C TRP A 228 6.58 20.34 10.40
N LEU A 229 5.55 20.10 11.20
CA LEU A 229 4.95 18.78 11.37
C LEU A 229 3.59 18.76 10.67
N ARG A 230 3.38 17.80 9.79
CA ARG A 230 2.07 17.58 9.16
C ARG A 230 1.08 17.02 10.17
N ILE A 231 -0.14 17.53 10.15
CA ILE A 231 -1.29 16.98 10.90
C ILE A 231 -2.03 16.03 9.97
N PHE A 232 -2.15 14.77 10.35
CA PHE A 232 -2.80 13.76 9.53
C PHE A 232 -3.26 12.56 10.38
N ASP A 233 -4.28 11.85 9.90
CA ASP A 233 -4.74 10.57 10.46
C ASP A 233 -4.13 9.40 9.67
N ASP A 234 -4.27 9.44 8.34
CA ASP A 234 -3.80 8.42 7.42
C ASP A 234 -2.60 8.90 6.61
N VAL A 235 -1.67 7.98 6.33
CA VAL A 235 -0.49 8.29 5.50
C VAL A 235 -0.86 8.10 4.03
N LYS A 236 -0.76 9.18 3.25
CA LYS A 236 -1.06 9.17 1.82
C LYS A 236 0.21 9.30 1.00
N LEU A 237 0.24 8.63 -0.16
CA LEU A 237 1.36 8.72 -1.10
C LEU A 237 1.66 10.17 -1.49
N GLU A 238 0.62 10.97 -1.69
CA GLU A 238 0.73 12.37 -2.09
C GLU A 238 1.38 13.26 -1.02
N TYR A 239 1.43 12.81 0.24
CA TYR A 239 2.15 13.52 1.29
C TYR A 239 3.66 13.50 1.10
N PHE A 240 4.16 12.54 0.34
CA PHE A 240 5.57 12.40 -0.04
C PHE A 240 5.81 12.85 -1.50
N GLY A 241 4.89 13.61 -2.07
CA GLY A 241 5.02 14.13 -3.42
C GLY A 241 4.66 13.14 -4.54
N GLY A 242 4.04 12.01 -4.21
CA GLY A 242 3.53 11.10 -5.22
C GLY A 242 2.37 11.70 -6.01
N VAL A 243 2.36 11.43 -7.30
CA VAL A 243 1.38 11.97 -8.24
C VAL A 243 0.66 10.88 -9.02
N VAL A 244 -0.60 11.12 -9.35
CA VAL A 244 -1.36 10.29 -10.28
C VAL A 244 -0.99 10.70 -11.70
N SER A 245 -0.23 9.86 -12.40
CA SER A 245 0.25 10.13 -13.75
C SER A 245 0.71 8.84 -14.44
N GLU A 246 0.48 8.74 -15.74
CA GLU A 246 1.05 7.66 -16.59
C GLU A 246 2.53 7.89 -16.92
N THR A 247 3.03 9.11 -16.79
CA THR A 247 4.33 9.52 -17.29
C THR A 247 5.30 10.02 -16.21
N ILE A 248 4.78 10.58 -15.12
CA ILE A 248 5.61 11.11 -14.04
C ILE A 248 5.96 9.98 -13.08
N ASP A 249 7.24 9.79 -12.86
CA ASP A 249 7.76 8.76 -11.96
C ASP A 249 7.56 9.15 -10.48
N SER A 250 6.86 8.33 -9.72
CA SER A 250 6.64 8.47 -8.28
C SER A 250 7.44 7.47 -7.44
N SER A 251 8.48 6.84 -8.01
CA SER A 251 9.28 5.82 -7.30
C SER A 251 9.88 6.32 -6.00
N ALA A 252 10.45 7.53 -5.99
CA ALA A 252 11.03 8.13 -4.79
C ALA A 252 9.96 8.35 -3.69
N SER A 253 8.82 8.91 -4.07
CA SER A 253 7.68 9.13 -3.17
C SER A 253 7.14 7.82 -2.59
N TYR A 254 7.01 6.80 -3.43
CA TYR A 254 6.52 5.48 -3.04
C TYR A 254 7.47 4.81 -2.04
N LEU A 255 8.77 4.86 -2.30
CA LEU A 255 9.79 4.32 -1.40
C LEU A 255 9.82 5.06 -0.06
N ALA A 256 9.82 6.39 -0.07
CA ALA A 256 9.84 7.22 1.15
C ALA A 256 8.59 6.99 2.01
N ALA A 257 7.41 6.97 1.38
CA ALA A 257 6.14 6.70 2.06
C ALA A 257 6.10 5.30 2.69
N LEU A 258 6.59 4.28 1.98
CA LEU A 258 6.70 2.91 2.51
C LEU A 258 7.66 2.84 3.70
N ARG A 259 8.85 3.45 3.60
CA ARG A 259 9.82 3.51 4.70
C ARG A 259 9.21 4.14 5.96
N TYR A 260 8.50 5.26 5.77
CA TYR A 260 7.79 5.91 6.87
C TYR A 260 6.72 5.00 7.50
N CYS A 261 5.86 4.40 6.67
CA CYS A 261 4.78 3.53 7.14
C CYS A 261 5.31 2.32 7.91
N ILE A 262 6.35 1.68 7.40
CA ILE A 262 6.98 0.53 8.04
C ILE A 262 7.59 0.92 9.38
N SER A 263 8.36 2.01 9.44
CA SER A 263 9.01 2.48 10.67
C SER A 263 8.03 2.91 11.75
N ASN A 264 6.84 3.36 11.37
CA ASN A 264 5.82 3.87 12.28
C ASN A 264 4.60 2.94 12.43
N ASN A 265 4.65 1.73 11.87
CA ASN A 265 3.54 0.76 11.84
C ASN A 265 2.23 1.37 11.31
N LYS A 266 2.33 2.18 10.28
CA LYS A 266 1.20 2.83 9.60
C LYS A 266 0.86 2.10 8.30
N GLU A 267 -0.28 2.45 7.75
CA GLU A 267 -0.75 1.97 6.46
C GLU A 267 -0.53 3.07 5.40
N LEU A 268 -0.03 2.69 4.22
CA LEU A 268 0.09 3.59 3.08
C LEU A 268 -1.19 3.58 2.25
N HIS A 269 -1.83 4.72 2.14
CA HIS A 269 -3.00 4.91 1.28
C HIS A 269 -2.56 5.43 -0.10
N LEU A 270 -2.98 4.72 -1.14
CA LEU A 270 -2.73 5.08 -2.52
C LEU A 270 -3.94 5.80 -3.12
N PRO A 271 -3.73 6.87 -3.89
CA PRO A 271 -4.81 7.56 -4.59
C PRO A 271 -5.44 6.72 -5.70
N ASP A 272 -6.62 7.11 -6.13
CA ASP A 272 -7.24 6.59 -7.35
C ASP A 272 -6.44 7.03 -8.59
N GLY A 273 -6.22 6.10 -9.50
CA GLY A 273 -5.55 6.34 -10.77
C GLY A 273 -4.20 5.65 -10.89
N ILE A 274 -3.44 6.04 -11.90
CA ILE A 274 -2.18 5.42 -12.26
C ILE A 274 -1.03 6.10 -11.51
N ILE A 275 -0.26 5.31 -10.79
CA ILE A 275 0.96 5.69 -10.09
C ILE A 275 2.13 5.02 -10.82
N ARG A 276 2.96 5.79 -11.49
CA ARG A 276 4.12 5.27 -12.20
C ARG A 276 5.28 5.01 -11.23
N VAL A 277 5.86 3.81 -11.29
CA VAL A 277 6.99 3.38 -10.46
C VAL A 277 8.03 2.76 -11.38
N ASN A 278 9.04 3.54 -11.80
CA ASN A 278 10.07 3.13 -12.75
C ASN A 278 11.28 2.49 -12.08
N SER A 279 11.37 2.52 -10.76
CA SER A 279 12.40 1.82 -10.01
C SER A 279 11.81 1.06 -8.84
N THR A 280 12.36 -0.13 -8.58
CA THR A 280 11.90 -1.01 -7.50
C THR A 280 12.02 -0.33 -6.14
N ALA A 281 10.94 -0.30 -5.38
CA ALA A 281 10.99 0.09 -3.98
C ALA A 281 11.67 -1.01 -3.16
N VAL A 282 12.94 -0.83 -2.84
CA VAL A 282 13.73 -1.80 -2.06
C VAL A 282 13.65 -1.45 -0.58
N ILE A 283 13.08 -2.35 0.21
CA ILE A 283 12.96 -2.24 1.66
C ILE A 283 13.87 -3.28 2.30
N ASN A 284 14.98 -2.82 2.84
CA ASN A 284 15.90 -3.66 3.60
C ASN A 284 15.64 -3.47 5.10
N GLY A 285 15.21 -4.53 5.77
CA GLY A 285 15.04 -4.53 7.21
C GLY A 285 16.39 -4.32 7.91
N SER A 286 16.49 -3.25 8.64
CA SER A 286 17.55 -3.08 9.64
C SER A 286 17.10 -3.73 10.96
N THR A 287 18.03 -4.04 11.83
CA THR A 287 17.91 -4.82 13.07
C THR A 287 16.91 -4.30 14.12
N THR A 288 16.17 -3.24 13.85
CA THR A 288 15.24 -2.63 14.78
C THR A 288 13.81 -2.66 14.26
N LEU A 289 12.99 -3.52 14.88
CA LEU A 289 11.51 -3.52 14.88
C LEU A 289 10.86 -3.36 13.50
N PHE A 290 10.86 -4.42 12.71
CA PHE A 290 10.01 -4.48 11.54
C PHE A 290 8.55 -4.58 11.97
N SER A 291 7.76 -3.70 11.45
CA SER A 291 6.32 -3.78 11.44
C SER A 291 5.85 -4.18 10.03
N SER A 292 4.58 -4.52 9.93
CA SER A 292 3.96 -4.97 8.69
C SER A 292 4.09 -3.96 7.54
N VAL A 293 4.24 -4.45 6.32
CA VAL A 293 4.04 -3.66 5.11
C VAL A 293 2.56 -3.60 4.80
N LYS A 294 1.93 -2.45 4.98
CA LYS A 294 0.49 -2.26 4.78
C LYS A 294 0.24 -1.25 3.68
N ILE A 295 -0.48 -1.68 2.64
CA ILE A 295 -0.84 -0.83 1.49
C ILE A 295 -2.33 -0.93 1.24
N ARG A 296 -2.99 0.20 1.13
CA ARG A 296 -4.41 0.33 0.78
C ARG A 296 -4.58 1.16 -0.47
N GLY A 297 -5.34 0.61 -1.39
CA GLY A 297 -5.85 1.32 -2.55
C GLY A 297 -7.36 1.15 -2.68
N THR A 298 -7.90 1.60 -3.77
CA THR A 298 -9.33 1.62 -4.07
C THR A 298 -9.71 0.69 -5.21
N PHE A 299 -8.73 -0.01 -5.79
CA PHE A 299 -8.98 -0.98 -6.86
C PHE A 299 -9.94 -2.09 -6.41
N LYS A 300 -10.85 -2.49 -7.30
CA LYS A 300 -11.79 -3.58 -7.10
C LYS A 300 -11.68 -4.59 -8.23
N THR A 301 -11.43 -5.83 -7.89
CA THR A 301 -11.33 -6.93 -8.87
C THR A 301 -12.65 -7.22 -9.57
N SER A 302 -13.79 -6.93 -8.95
CA SER A 302 -15.12 -7.07 -9.55
C SER A 302 -15.38 -6.18 -10.77
N GLY A 303 -14.49 -5.22 -11.04
CA GLY A 303 -14.56 -4.34 -12.22
C GLY A 303 -13.79 -4.87 -13.44
N VAL A 304 -13.20 -6.05 -13.38
CA VAL A 304 -12.58 -6.67 -14.56
C VAL A 304 -13.69 -7.21 -15.45
N ALA A 305 -14.11 -6.40 -16.41
CA ALA A 305 -15.09 -6.82 -17.40
C ALA A 305 -14.51 -7.96 -18.26
N ALA A 306 -15.37 -8.85 -18.70
CA ALA A 306 -15.08 -9.95 -19.62
C ALA A 306 -14.58 -9.45 -20.98
N GLY A 307 -13.37 -8.93 -21.03
CA GLY A 307 -12.76 -8.29 -22.21
C GLY A 307 -11.32 -7.91 -22.01
N TYR A 308 -10.68 -8.44 -20.94
CA TYR A 308 -9.21 -8.44 -20.75
C TYR A 308 -8.54 -7.07 -20.65
N VAL A 309 -9.27 -6.05 -20.31
CA VAL A 309 -8.70 -4.74 -19.99
C VAL A 309 -8.79 -4.57 -18.48
N VAL A 310 -7.65 -4.43 -17.82
CA VAL A 310 -7.64 -3.97 -16.43
C VAL A 310 -8.43 -2.67 -16.38
N SER A 311 -9.53 -2.67 -15.65
CA SER A 311 -10.28 -1.43 -15.45
C SER A 311 -9.32 -0.37 -14.91
N ARG A 312 -9.21 0.77 -15.60
CA ARG A 312 -8.34 1.88 -15.14
C ARG A 312 -8.96 2.63 -13.95
N VAL A 313 -9.81 1.96 -13.20
CA VAL A 313 -10.51 2.49 -12.04
C VAL A 313 -9.89 1.93 -10.77
N GLY A 314 -9.58 2.80 -9.84
CA GLY A 314 -8.91 2.47 -8.59
C GLY A 314 -7.42 2.75 -8.62
N SER A 315 -6.71 2.28 -7.62
CA SER A 315 -5.26 2.49 -7.46
C SER A 315 -4.47 1.49 -8.30
N LEU A 316 -3.70 1.99 -9.27
CA LEU A 316 -2.90 1.18 -10.18
C LEU A 316 -1.42 1.57 -10.07
N ILE A 317 -0.56 0.63 -9.76
CA ILE A 317 0.90 0.79 -9.81
C ILE A 317 1.39 0.29 -11.17
N TYR A 318 1.91 1.19 -11.99
CA TYR A 318 2.50 0.89 -13.28
C TYR A 318 4.02 0.80 -13.16
N THR A 319 4.58 -0.34 -13.52
CA THR A 319 6.04 -0.55 -13.63
C THR A 319 6.46 -0.62 -15.09
N ASP A 320 7.76 -0.53 -15.34
CA ASP A 320 8.36 -0.59 -16.67
C ASP A 320 9.58 -1.52 -16.64
N GLY A 321 9.33 -2.82 -16.65
CA GLY A 321 10.35 -3.83 -16.55
C GLY A 321 10.99 -4.03 -15.16
N ASN A 322 10.46 -3.38 -14.13
CA ASN A 322 10.95 -3.46 -12.75
C ASN A 322 9.94 -4.16 -11.83
N SER A 323 10.40 -4.59 -10.66
CA SER A 323 9.51 -4.95 -9.56
C SER A 323 8.88 -3.69 -8.95
N ALA A 324 7.63 -3.77 -8.51
CA ALA A 324 7.02 -2.70 -7.73
C ALA A 324 7.59 -2.64 -6.31
N LEU A 325 7.92 -3.81 -5.73
CA LEU A 325 8.34 -3.92 -4.34
C LEU A 325 9.30 -5.10 -4.15
N ASP A 326 10.42 -4.88 -3.48
CA ASP A 326 11.35 -5.91 -3.02
C ASP A 326 11.59 -5.72 -1.52
N ILE A 327 11.07 -6.64 -0.71
CA ILE A 327 11.11 -6.57 0.74
C ILE A 327 12.05 -7.64 1.26
N SER A 328 13.06 -7.24 2.02
CA SER A 328 13.94 -8.14 2.76
C SER A 328 13.62 -8.07 4.25
N PHE A 329 13.02 -9.11 4.80
CA PHE A 329 12.78 -9.25 6.22
C PHE A 329 14.04 -9.81 6.92
N ASN A 330 14.70 -8.98 7.71
CA ASN A 330 15.98 -9.37 8.33
C ASN A 330 15.85 -10.05 9.69
N ASP A 331 14.80 -9.77 10.44
CA ASP A 331 14.69 -10.31 11.80
C ASP A 331 13.26 -10.31 12.35
N PHE A 332 12.89 -11.48 12.92
CA PHE A 332 11.97 -11.71 14.04
C PHE A 332 10.45 -11.51 13.88
N ARG A 333 9.75 -12.60 14.16
CA ARG A 333 8.43 -12.74 14.81
C ARG A 333 7.39 -11.67 14.48
N ASN A 334 6.40 -12.00 13.67
CA ASN A 334 5.22 -11.23 13.31
C ASN A 334 5.41 -10.17 12.21
N GLU A 335 6.33 -10.39 11.30
CA GLU A 335 6.41 -9.62 10.07
C GLU A 335 5.38 -10.15 9.09
N ASN A 336 4.62 -9.27 8.47
CA ASN A 336 3.65 -9.61 7.46
C ASN A 336 3.54 -8.54 6.38
N PHE A 337 2.85 -8.87 5.30
CA PHE A 337 2.36 -7.89 4.34
C PHE A 337 0.83 -7.96 4.28
N ASP A 338 0.21 -6.81 4.16
CA ASP A 338 -1.22 -6.65 3.99
C ASP A 338 -1.47 -5.62 2.89
N ILE A 339 -1.73 -6.11 1.67
CA ILE A 339 -1.93 -5.27 0.48
C ILE A 339 -3.33 -5.49 -0.02
N ARG A 340 -4.10 -4.42 -0.14
CA ARG A 340 -5.49 -4.48 -0.57
C ARG A 340 -5.85 -3.36 -1.53
N GLY A 341 -6.69 -3.70 -2.49
CA GLY A 341 -7.25 -2.72 -3.42
C GLY A 341 -6.24 -2.09 -4.37
N VAL A 342 -5.28 -2.87 -4.89
CA VAL A 342 -4.21 -2.38 -5.76
C VAL A 342 -4.05 -3.27 -6.98
N ALA A 343 -3.91 -2.66 -8.17
CA ALA A 343 -3.49 -3.38 -9.35
C ALA A 343 -2.02 -3.06 -9.68
N PHE A 344 -1.22 -4.09 -9.84
CA PHE A 344 0.17 -4.03 -10.32
C PHE A 344 0.20 -4.38 -11.79
N VAL A 345 0.70 -3.48 -12.63
CA VAL A 345 0.70 -3.64 -14.10
C VAL A 345 2.07 -3.31 -14.65
N ASP A 346 2.68 -4.26 -15.37
CA ASP A 346 3.90 -3.97 -16.12
C ASP A 346 3.54 -3.44 -17.50
N THR A 347 3.96 -2.21 -17.80
CA THR A 347 3.59 -1.51 -19.04
C THR A 347 4.52 -1.80 -20.21
N SER A 348 5.74 -2.27 -19.97
CA SER A 348 6.69 -2.59 -21.05
C SER A 348 6.20 -3.75 -21.92
N PHE A 349 5.27 -4.56 -21.38
CA PHE A 349 4.77 -5.78 -22.02
C PHE A 349 3.27 -5.76 -22.34
N TYR A 350 2.54 -4.76 -21.87
CA TYR A 350 1.12 -4.62 -22.17
C TYR A 350 0.93 -3.61 -23.34
N PRO A 351 0.28 -3.97 -24.45
CA PRO A 351 -0.59 -5.10 -24.75
C PRO A 351 0.05 -6.25 -25.55
N ALA A 352 1.36 -6.36 -25.65
CA ALA A 352 2.07 -7.27 -26.58
C ALA A 352 1.92 -8.78 -26.29
N GLY A 353 1.24 -9.19 -25.22
CA GLY A 353 0.67 -10.55 -25.12
C GLY A 353 1.56 -11.64 -24.50
N THR A 354 2.84 -11.42 -24.29
CA THR A 354 3.71 -12.38 -23.58
C THR A 354 4.47 -11.70 -22.45
N PRO A 355 4.39 -12.20 -21.21
CA PRO A 355 5.18 -11.67 -20.12
C PRO A 355 6.66 -11.98 -20.40
N VAL A 356 7.47 -10.96 -20.56
CA VAL A 356 8.92 -11.09 -20.73
C VAL A 356 9.67 -10.33 -19.63
N ASN A 357 8.95 -9.64 -18.72
CA ASN A 357 9.60 -9.02 -17.59
C ASN A 357 10.17 -10.12 -16.67
N PRO A 358 11.50 -10.27 -16.56
CA PRO A 358 12.10 -11.27 -15.70
C PRO A 358 11.91 -10.96 -14.21
N ASN A 359 11.49 -9.72 -13.89
CA ASN A 359 11.33 -9.28 -12.52
C ASN A 359 9.91 -9.59 -12.02
N PRO A 360 9.77 -10.10 -10.80
CA PRO A 360 8.48 -10.26 -10.13
C PRO A 360 7.82 -8.93 -9.82
N ALA A 361 6.48 -8.89 -9.74
CA ALA A 361 5.81 -7.67 -9.26
C ALA A 361 6.17 -7.38 -7.79
N ILE A 362 6.09 -8.40 -6.94
CA ILE A 362 6.47 -8.33 -5.54
C ILE A 362 7.49 -9.40 -5.23
N VAL A 363 8.61 -9.01 -4.64
CA VAL A 363 9.63 -9.91 -4.11
C VAL A 363 9.62 -9.85 -2.59
N ILE A 364 9.56 -11.01 -1.96
CA ILE A 364 9.61 -11.17 -0.52
C ILE A 364 10.84 -12.02 -0.22
N ARG A 365 11.84 -11.41 0.41
CA ARG A 365 13.08 -12.10 0.76
C ARG A 365 13.15 -12.30 2.26
N LYS A 366 13.57 -13.48 2.66
CA LYS A 366 14.04 -13.68 4.00
C LYS A 366 15.48 -13.19 4.06
N GLY A 367 15.71 -12.06 4.70
CA GLY A 367 17.04 -11.56 4.97
C GLY A 367 17.74 -12.35 6.09
N ASN A 368 19.05 -12.22 6.15
CA ASN A 368 20.02 -12.77 7.10
C ASN A 368 20.09 -14.32 7.20
N PRO A 369 21.26 -14.90 6.86
CA PRO A 369 21.53 -16.34 6.87
C PRO A 369 21.82 -16.91 8.26
N ASP A 370 21.61 -16.18 9.37
CA ASP A 370 21.89 -16.72 10.68
C ASP A 370 20.99 -17.90 11.01
N ALA A 371 21.60 -19.09 11.04
CA ALA A 371 20.97 -20.39 11.03
C ALA A 371 20.28 -20.77 12.35
N SER A 372 20.30 -19.90 13.35
CA SER A 372 19.88 -20.27 14.71
C SER A 372 18.43 -19.92 15.08
N SER A 373 17.69 -19.21 14.25
CA SER A 373 16.33 -18.79 14.59
C SER A 373 15.29 -19.26 13.58
N ASN A 374 14.27 -19.96 14.07
CA ASN A 374 13.03 -20.22 13.33
C ASN A 374 12.34 -18.87 13.06
N ARG A 375 12.19 -18.48 11.80
CA ARG A 375 11.64 -17.20 11.39
C ARG A 375 10.37 -17.43 10.62
N TYR A 376 9.34 -16.68 10.97
CA TYR A 376 8.02 -16.79 10.40
C TYR A 376 7.59 -15.46 9.80
N ILE A 377 7.24 -15.47 8.53
CA ILE A 377 6.45 -14.40 7.91
C ILE A 377 5.00 -14.89 7.97
N THR A 378 4.18 -14.32 8.83
CA THR A 378 2.85 -14.86 9.15
C THR A 378 1.74 -13.83 9.04
N GLY A 379 0.53 -14.30 8.67
CA GLY A 379 -0.64 -13.43 8.57
C GLY A 379 -0.63 -12.53 7.35
N ASN A 380 -0.07 -13.02 6.25
CA ASN A 380 0.00 -12.26 5.00
C ASN A 380 -1.37 -12.20 4.32
N VAL A 381 -1.70 -11.05 3.74
CA VAL A 381 -2.97 -10.82 3.06
C VAL A 381 -2.75 -10.10 1.74
N LEU A 382 -3.33 -10.64 0.67
CA LEU A 382 -3.61 -9.94 -0.58
C LEU A 382 -5.12 -9.97 -0.80
N GLU A 383 -5.76 -8.83 -0.93
CA GLU A 383 -7.21 -8.75 -1.11
C GLU A 383 -7.58 -7.69 -2.14
N ASP A 384 -8.44 -8.04 -3.09
CA ASP A 384 -8.80 -7.17 -4.22
C ASP A 384 -7.54 -6.65 -4.95
N VAL A 385 -6.60 -7.56 -5.25
CA VAL A 385 -5.33 -7.24 -5.91
C VAL A 385 -5.32 -7.84 -7.30
N SER A 386 -4.72 -7.15 -8.26
CA SER A 386 -4.48 -7.68 -9.60
C SER A 386 -3.01 -7.58 -9.97
N PHE A 387 -2.52 -8.60 -10.67
CA PHE A 387 -1.18 -8.66 -11.23
C PHE A 387 -1.27 -8.87 -12.73
N VAL A 388 -0.61 -8.02 -13.51
CA VAL A 388 -0.68 -8.04 -14.98
C VAL A 388 0.71 -7.99 -15.60
N SER A 389 1.01 -8.98 -16.44
CA SER A 389 2.20 -9.03 -17.31
C SER A 389 3.56 -9.15 -16.59
N TYR A 390 3.63 -9.80 -15.46
CA TYR A 390 4.89 -10.15 -14.77
C TYR A 390 5.29 -11.60 -15.01
N GLN A 391 6.61 -11.89 -15.03
CA GLN A 391 7.08 -13.28 -15.07
C GLN A 391 6.61 -14.05 -13.82
N ASP A 392 6.80 -13.50 -12.65
CA ASP A 392 6.24 -13.96 -11.39
C ASP A 392 5.40 -12.83 -10.78
N ALA A 393 4.13 -13.07 -10.45
CA ALA A 393 3.34 -12.03 -9.78
C ALA A 393 3.88 -11.79 -8.35
N VAL A 394 4.05 -12.86 -7.58
CA VAL A 394 4.69 -12.79 -6.26
C VAL A 394 5.80 -13.83 -6.19
N LYS A 395 6.99 -13.40 -5.82
CA LYS A 395 8.13 -14.30 -5.60
C LYS A 395 8.60 -14.23 -4.16
N THR A 396 8.60 -15.37 -3.50
CA THR A 396 9.15 -15.50 -2.15
C THR A 396 10.48 -16.24 -2.21
N ILE A 397 11.52 -15.70 -1.61
CA ILE A 397 12.86 -16.24 -1.61
C ILE A 397 13.30 -16.52 -0.18
N GLY A 398 13.49 -17.79 0.13
CA GLY A 398 14.08 -18.24 1.39
C GLY A 398 15.60 -18.18 1.35
N VAL A 399 16.22 -18.47 2.49
CA VAL A 399 17.68 -18.54 2.58
C VAL A 399 18.15 -19.93 2.17
N ALA A 400 18.96 -20.01 1.14
CA ALA A 400 19.62 -21.22 0.70
C ALA A 400 20.80 -21.56 1.65
N THR A 401 20.50 -22.13 2.80
CA THR A 401 21.53 -22.66 3.72
C THR A 401 21.44 -24.17 3.74
N GLY A 402 22.57 -24.88 3.69
CA GLY A 402 22.61 -26.35 3.78
C GLY A 402 22.13 -26.93 5.12
N LEU A 403 21.52 -26.15 5.97
CA LEU A 403 20.90 -26.56 7.23
C LEU A 403 19.39 -26.61 7.04
N PRO A 404 18.67 -27.57 7.66
CA PRO A 404 17.22 -27.70 7.59
C PRO A 404 16.52 -26.62 8.41
N THR A 405 16.95 -25.37 8.30
CA THR A 405 16.31 -24.25 8.94
C THR A 405 15.04 -23.92 8.17
N TYR A 406 13.94 -24.08 8.84
CA TYR A 406 12.60 -23.96 8.32
C TYR A 406 12.30 -22.49 7.95
N ASN A 407 12.35 -22.20 6.66
CA ASN A 407 11.94 -20.91 6.10
C ASN A 407 10.42 -20.90 5.98
N TYR A 408 9.71 -20.72 7.07
CA TYR A 408 8.25 -20.71 7.06
C TYR A 408 7.70 -19.37 6.56
N VAL A 409 6.80 -19.45 5.60
CA VAL A 409 5.94 -18.37 5.16
C VAL A 409 4.50 -18.85 5.26
N GLY A 410 3.66 -18.11 5.97
CA GLY A 410 2.26 -18.47 6.10
C GLY A 410 1.76 -18.42 7.56
N PRO A 411 0.44 -18.43 7.76
CA PRO A 411 -0.57 -18.47 6.71
C PRO A 411 -0.54 -17.24 5.81
N THR A 412 -0.83 -17.45 4.52
CA THR A 412 -0.98 -16.40 3.51
C THR A 412 -2.35 -16.54 2.85
N SER A 413 -3.13 -15.47 2.84
CA SER A 413 -4.47 -15.44 2.28
C SER A 413 -4.53 -14.52 1.06
N LEU A 414 -4.98 -15.05 -0.05
CA LEU A 414 -5.28 -14.35 -1.27
C LEU A 414 -6.79 -14.38 -1.48
N ASN A 415 -7.44 -13.23 -1.32
CA ASN A 415 -8.88 -13.10 -1.49
C ASN A 415 -9.18 -12.22 -2.69
N ARG A 416 -9.88 -12.73 -3.69
CA ARG A 416 -10.20 -12.00 -4.91
C ARG A 416 -8.95 -11.40 -5.57
N VAL A 417 -7.92 -12.25 -5.76
CA VAL A 417 -6.68 -11.86 -6.43
C VAL A 417 -6.71 -12.35 -7.87
N TYR A 418 -6.43 -11.44 -8.80
CA TYR A 418 -6.44 -11.73 -10.24
C TYR A 418 -5.02 -11.73 -10.79
N PHE A 419 -4.65 -12.81 -11.43
CA PHE A 419 -3.39 -13.01 -12.12
C PHE A 419 -3.67 -13.09 -13.63
N TYR A 420 -3.20 -12.10 -14.37
CA TYR A 420 -3.47 -12.00 -15.79
C TYR A 420 -2.20 -11.83 -16.60
N LYS A 421 -2.01 -12.71 -17.61
CA LYS A 421 -0.82 -12.71 -18.46
C LYS A 421 0.50 -12.72 -17.68
N CYS A 422 0.53 -13.36 -16.55
CA CYS A 422 1.75 -13.61 -15.81
C CYS A 422 2.41 -14.92 -16.23
N GLY A 423 3.69 -15.07 -15.96
CA GLY A 423 4.35 -16.39 -16.07
C GLY A 423 3.84 -17.31 -14.98
N THR A 424 4.02 -16.89 -13.72
CA THR A 424 3.63 -17.64 -12.54
C THR A 424 2.85 -16.73 -11.57
N ALA A 425 1.83 -17.24 -10.91
CA ALA A 425 1.12 -16.49 -9.89
C ALA A 425 1.96 -16.36 -8.60
N MET A 426 2.43 -17.51 -8.07
CA MET A 426 3.26 -17.56 -6.87
C MET A 426 4.51 -18.40 -7.11
N HIS A 427 5.68 -17.78 -7.05
CA HIS A 427 6.98 -18.46 -7.15
C HIS A 427 7.60 -18.57 -5.76
N LEU A 428 7.74 -19.79 -5.27
CA LEU A 428 8.23 -20.13 -3.93
C LEU A 428 9.61 -20.75 -4.03
N GLN A 429 10.64 -19.94 -3.80
CA GLN A 429 12.02 -20.38 -3.90
C GLN A 429 12.62 -20.63 -2.52
N ASP A 430 13.11 -21.83 -2.24
CA ASP A 430 13.75 -22.24 -0.98
C ASP A 430 12.90 -21.98 0.28
N CYS A 431 11.56 -22.00 0.14
CA CYS A 431 10.61 -21.71 1.21
C CYS A 431 9.78 -22.93 1.59
N THR A 432 9.29 -22.93 2.83
CA THR A 432 8.17 -23.75 3.28
C THR A 432 6.95 -22.85 3.43
N TYR A 433 5.88 -23.18 2.74
CA TYR A 433 4.62 -22.46 2.86
C TYR A 433 3.62 -23.31 3.65
N ASN A 434 3.38 -22.90 4.90
CA ASN A 434 2.31 -23.48 5.68
C ASN A 434 1.05 -22.67 5.43
N HIS A 435 0.06 -23.31 4.81
CA HIS A 435 -1.27 -22.76 4.56
C HIS A 435 -1.30 -21.52 3.65
N LEU A 436 -1.21 -21.76 2.36
CA LEU A 436 -1.54 -20.78 1.32
C LEU A 436 -3.02 -20.95 0.96
N PHE A 437 -3.83 -19.93 1.20
CA PHE A 437 -5.25 -19.90 0.91
C PHE A 437 -5.53 -18.97 -0.26
N LEU A 438 -6.10 -19.51 -1.35
CA LEU A 438 -6.62 -18.72 -2.45
C LEU A 438 -8.15 -18.85 -2.46
N ASN A 439 -8.83 -17.75 -2.27
CA ASN A 439 -10.29 -17.69 -2.26
C ASN A 439 -10.80 -16.72 -3.31
N GLU A 440 -11.73 -17.18 -4.17
CA GLU A 440 -12.30 -16.36 -5.25
C GLU A 440 -11.24 -15.73 -6.16
N CYS A 441 -10.13 -16.42 -6.38
CA CYS A 441 -9.04 -15.95 -7.23
C CYS A 441 -9.28 -16.33 -8.69
N LEU A 442 -8.86 -15.46 -9.62
CA LEU A 442 -8.84 -15.73 -11.04
C LEU A 442 -7.39 -15.83 -11.52
N LEU A 443 -7.05 -16.99 -12.08
CA LEU A 443 -5.75 -17.28 -12.66
C LEU A 443 -5.95 -17.46 -14.16
N PHE A 444 -5.57 -16.43 -14.93
CA PHE A 444 -5.91 -16.35 -16.34
C PHE A 444 -4.68 -16.12 -17.22
N ASP A 445 -4.57 -16.89 -18.30
CA ASP A 445 -3.52 -16.76 -19.32
C ASP A 445 -2.11 -16.76 -18.72
N LEU A 446 -1.84 -17.74 -17.85
CA LEU A 446 -0.52 -17.90 -17.24
C LEU A 446 0.38 -18.72 -18.17
N SER A 447 1.55 -18.15 -18.52
CA SER A 447 2.50 -18.80 -19.43
C SER A 447 3.29 -19.94 -18.80
N SER A 448 3.20 -20.14 -17.50
CA SER A 448 3.84 -21.21 -16.75
C SER A 448 2.84 -21.86 -15.78
N GLN A 449 2.97 -21.68 -14.47
CA GLN A 449 2.14 -22.35 -13.47
C GLN A 449 1.50 -21.38 -12.49
N SER A 450 0.42 -21.83 -11.82
CA SER A 450 -0.15 -21.03 -10.72
C SER A 450 0.81 -20.95 -9.54
N ILE A 451 1.29 -22.10 -9.07
CA ILE A 451 2.26 -22.20 -7.96
C ILE A 451 3.52 -22.91 -8.46
N PHE A 452 4.64 -22.25 -8.33
CA PHE A 452 5.94 -22.78 -8.74
C PHE A 452 6.88 -22.88 -7.55
N LEU A 453 7.35 -24.07 -7.25
CA LEU A 453 8.30 -24.34 -6.19
C LEU A 453 9.67 -24.63 -6.79
N THR A 454 10.67 -23.90 -6.35
CA THR A 454 12.06 -24.13 -6.76
C THR A 454 12.95 -24.28 -5.55
N LYS A 455 14.03 -25.04 -5.73
CA LYS A 455 15.11 -25.18 -4.77
C LYS A 455 16.44 -24.90 -5.41
N THR A 456 17.25 -24.08 -4.77
CA THR A 456 18.61 -23.79 -5.24
C THR A 456 19.65 -24.67 -4.59
N VAL A 457 19.35 -25.23 -3.41
CA VAL A 457 20.23 -26.12 -2.66
C VAL A 457 19.51 -27.41 -2.26
N SER A 458 20.15 -28.56 -2.49
CA SER A 458 19.61 -29.86 -2.10
C SER A 458 19.43 -29.94 -0.57
N GLY A 459 18.25 -30.42 -0.16
CA GLY A 459 17.90 -30.56 1.26
C GLY A 459 17.25 -29.31 1.89
N THR A 460 17.25 -28.16 1.22
CA THR A 460 16.53 -26.97 1.65
C THR A 460 15.10 -26.99 1.10
N GLY A 461 14.18 -26.36 1.80
CA GLY A 461 12.79 -26.26 1.39
C GLY A 461 11.89 -27.30 2.06
N GLY A 462 10.74 -26.84 2.40
CA GLY A 462 9.70 -27.56 3.07
C GLY A 462 8.51 -27.89 2.18
N ASN A 463 7.43 -28.24 2.81
CA ASN A 463 6.17 -28.52 2.18
C ASN A 463 5.43 -27.21 1.84
N VAL A 464 4.53 -27.33 0.89
CA VAL A 464 3.53 -26.29 0.61
C VAL A 464 2.16 -26.90 0.77
N ASP A 465 1.36 -26.31 1.65
CA ASP A 465 -0.04 -26.61 1.80
C ASP A 465 -0.84 -25.51 1.14
N VAL A 466 -1.56 -25.85 0.06
CA VAL A 466 -2.35 -24.89 -0.72
C VAL A 466 -3.81 -25.28 -0.71
N THR A 467 -4.68 -24.32 -0.44
CA THR A 467 -6.12 -24.48 -0.59
C THR A 467 -6.66 -23.45 -1.57
N PHE A 468 -7.27 -23.92 -2.63
CA PHE A 468 -8.02 -23.14 -3.59
C PHE A 468 -9.52 -23.30 -3.30
N SER A 469 -10.23 -22.19 -3.12
CA SER A 469 -11.66 -22.17 -2.89
C SER A 469 -12.34 -21.21 -3.86
N ASN A 470 -13.34 -21.69 -4.60
CA ASN A 470 -14.07 -20.89 -5.58
C ASN A 470 -13.16 -20.19 -6.61
N CYS A 471 -12.01 -20.77 -6.92
CA CYS A 471 -11.05 -20.19 -7.86
C CYS A 471 -11.39 -20.60 -9.29
N VAL A 472 -11.02 -19.73 -10.23
CA VAL A 472 -11.13 -19.99 -11.66
C VAL A 472 -9.74 -20.07 -12.25
N PHE A 473 -9.48 -21.16 -12.97
CA PHE A 473 -8.25 -21.41 -13.72
C PHE A 473 -8.58 -21.42 -15.20
N GLU A 474 -8.04 -20.48 -15.95
CA GLU A 474 -8.30 -20.37 -17.39
C GLU A 474 -7.03 -20.14 -18.17
N SER A 475 -6.81 -20.94 -19.21
CA SER A 475 -5.64 -20.82 -20.10
C SER A 475 -4.30 -20.87 -19.37
N ILE A 476 -4.10 -21.82 -18.48
CA ILE A 476 -2.86 -22.00 -17.73
C ILE A 476 -2.18 -23.33 -18.06
N TRP A 477 -0.83 -23.36 -17.99
CA TRP A 477 -0.04 -24.57 -18.27
C TRP A 477 -0.17 -25.63 -17.17
N GLY A 478 -0.13 -25.21 -15.94
CA GLY A 478 -0.22 -26.09 -14.81
C GLY A 478 -0.63 -25.33 -13.55
N ILE A 479 -1.28 -26.03 -12.63
CA ILE A 479 -1.73 -25.40 -11.39
C ILE A 479 -0.59 -25.38 -10.39
N MET A 480 0.23 -26.43 -10.32
CA MET A 480 1.32 -26.52 -9.37
C MET A 480 2.50 -27.29 -9.97
N ASN A 481 3.72 -26.79 -9.80
CA ASN A 481 4.94 -27.46 -10.25
C ASN A 481 6.05 -27.37 -9.22
N THR A 482 6.83 -28.42 -9.12
CA THR A 482 8.03 -28.50 -8.28
C THR A 482 9.24 -28.80 -9.16
N ALA A 483 10.05 -27.79 -9.47
CA ALA A 483 11.30 -27.98 -10.18
C ALA A 483 12.38 -28.52 -9.24
N ASN A 484 13.09 -29.57 -9.71
CA ASN A 484 14.28 -30.16 -9.08
C ASN A 484 14.11 -30.75 -7.67
N GLY A 485 13.60 -31.98 -7.63
CA GLY A 485 14.04 -32.92 -6.62
C GLY A 485 13.51 -32.76 -5.22
N LEU A 486 12.20 -32.54 -5.03
CA LEU A 486 11.54 -32.98 -3.78
C LEU A 486 11.51 -34.52 -3.73
N THR A 487 12.67 -35.12 -3.58
CA THR A 487 12.84 -36.58 -3.58
C THR A 487 12.69 -37.20 -2.19
N SER A 488 12.24 -36.46 -1.19
CA SER A 488 12.03 -37.01 0.15
C SER A 488 10.61 -37.55 0.29
N SER A 489 10.49 -38.86 0.39
CA SER A 489 9.25 -39.58 0.70
C SER A 489 8.61 -39.17 2.06
N THR A 490 9.30 -38.37 2.86
CA THR A 490 8.86 -37.98 4.20
C THR A 490 8.20 -36.60 4.28
N LYS A 491 8.26 -35.79 3.22
CA LYS A 491 7.63 -34.48 3.19
C LYS A 491 6.78 -34.36 1.91
N ARG A 492 5.48 -34.30 2.09
CA ARG A 492 4.52 -34.20 0.99
C ARG A 492 3.92 -32.80 0.96
N ASN A 493 3.64 -32.31 -0.24
CA ASN A 493 2.83 -31.10 -0.42
C ASN A 493 1.35 -31.47 -0.33
N THR A 494 0.49 -30.52 -0.02
CA THR A 494 -0.95 -30.71 -0.03
C THR A 494 -1.59 -29.65 -0.94
N ALA A 495 -2.47 -30.08 -1.83
CA ALA A 495 -3.27 -29.20 -2.66
C ALA A 495 -4.75 -29.55 -2.52
N VAL A 496 -5.56 -28.62 -2.02
CA VAL A 496 -6.99 -28.79 -1.82
C VAL A 496 -7.75 -27.86 -2.75
N PHE A 497 -8.68 -28.41 -3.51
CA PHE A 497 -9.54 -27.64 -4.41
C PHE A 497 -10.99 -27.76 -3.95
N ASN A 498 -11.61 -26.63 -3.59
CA ASN A 498 -12.99 -26.54 -3.16
C ASN A 498 -13.79 -25.72 -4.17
N SER A 499 -14.72 -26.38 -4.89
CA SER A 499 -15.63 -25.73 -5.85
C SER A 499 -14.91 -24.81 -6.85
N CYS A 500 -13.80 -25.28 -7.41
CA CYS A 500 -13.03 -24.53 -8.40
C CYS A 500 -13.51 -24.82 -9.82
N ASN A 501 -13.42 -23.81 -10.70
CA ASN A 501 -13.67 -23.94 -12.12
C ASN A 501 -12.37 -23.97 -12.93
N ARG A 502 -12.37 -24.71 -14.04
CA ARG A 502 -11.21 -24.89 -14.89
C ARG A 502 -11.60 -24.81 -16.37
N GLU A 503 -10.94 -23.96 -17.14
CA GLU A 503 -11.17 -23.80 -18.56
C GLU A 503 -9.83 -23.69 -19.32
N PHE A 504 -9.68 -24.42 -20.43
CA PHE A 504 -8.49 -24.44 -21.31
C PHE A 504 -7.15 -24.69 -20.58
N CYS A 505 -7.14 -25.40 -19.47
CA CYS A 505 -5.92 -25.66 -18.71
C CYS A 505 -5.14 -26.85 -19.28
N GLY A 506 -3.84 -26.68 -19.47
CA GLY A 506 -2.90 -27.73 -19.87
C GLY A 506 -2.92 -28.11 -21.36
N LEU A 507 -3.75 -27.48 -22.20
CA LEU A 507 -3.86 -27.80 -23.63
C LEU A 507 -3.34 -26.67 -24.54
N TYR A 508 -3.36 -25.44 -24.11
CA TYR A 508 -2.92 -24.30 -24.91
C TYR A 508 -1.85 -23.55 -24.17
N GLY A 509 -0.70 -23.44 -24.78
CA GLY A 509 0.27 -22.42 -24.39
C GLY A 509 -0.29 -21.03 -24.71
N PRO A 510 0.25 -19.98 -24.12
CA PRO A 510 -0.25 -18.60 -24.24
C PRO A 510 -0.27 -18.04 -25.68
N THR A 511 0.20 -18.78 -26.63
CA THR A 511 0.28 -18.38 -28.06
C THR A 511 -0.73 -19.07 -28.97
N GLY A 512 -1.72 -19.80 -28.43
CA GLY A 512 -2.73 -20.45 -29.27
C GLY A 512 -2.22 -21.58 -30.19
N GLY A 513 -0.96 -21.97 -30.05
CA GLY A 513 -0.36 -23.07 -30.80
C GLY A 513 -0.56 -24.38 -30.06
N GLY A 514 -1.28 -25.31 -30.69
CA GLY A 514 -1.47 -26.68 -30.17
C GLY A 514 -0.13 -27.41 -30.01
N GLY A 515 0.53 -27.21 -28.89
CA GLY A 515 1.70 -27.98 -28.48
C GLY A 515 1.24 -29.20 -27.72
N ASN A 516 1.78 -30.38 -28.06
CA ASN A 516 1.61 -31.61 -27.31
C ASN A 516 2.18 -31.39 -25.89
N PHE A 517 1.32 -31.08 -24.93
CA PHE A 517 1.72 -31.09 -23.54
C PHE A 517 1.73 -32.53 -23.01
N ALA A 518 2.92 -33.03 -22.78
CA ALA A 518 3.12 -34.26 -22.02
C ALA A 518 2.96 -34.02 -20.50
N GLY A 519 2.11 -33.08 -20.08
CA GLY A 519 1.93 -32.69 -18.69
C GLY A 519 0.46 -32.72 -18.25
N SER A 520 0.24 -33.13 -17.03
CA SER A 520 -1.08 -33.12 -16.37
C SER A 520 -1.60 -31.71 -16.23
N PRO A 521 -2.91 -31.42 -16.39
CA PRO A 521 -3.50 -30.08 -16.16
C PRO A 521 -3.45 -29.64 -14.71
N LEU A 522 -3.24 -30.56 -13.78
CA LEU A 522 -2.90 -30.20 -12.40
C LEU A 522 -1.45 -29.74 -12.28
N GLY A 523 -0.67 -29.81 -13.39
CA GLY A 523 0.75 -29.61 -13.39
C GLY A 523 1.46 -30.80 -12.73
N TYR A 524 2.74 -30.87 -12.97
CA TYR A 524 3.57 -31.87 -12.32
C TYR A 524 3.70 -31.58 -10.83
N VAL A 525 3.44 -32.58 -10.04
CA VAL A 525 3.46 -32.45 -8.61
C VAL A 525 4.19 -33.63 -8.01
N GLY A 526 5.49 -33.55 -7.89
CA GLY A 526 6.24 -34.57 -7.16
C GLY A 526 5.78 -34.63 -5.70
N HIS A 527 5.37 -35.80 -5.21
CA HIS A 527 4.96 -36.04 -3.82
C HIS A 527 3.94 -35.05 -3.26
N THR A 528 2.84 -34.83 -3.97
CA THR A 528 1.74 -33.96 -3.50
C THR A 528 0.47 -34.76 -3.31
N ASP A 529 -0.19 -34.54 -2.17
CA ASP A 529 -1.53 -35.02 -1.92
C ASP A 529 -2.53 -34.02 -2.45
N VAL A 530 -3.36 -34.43 -3.40
CA VAL A 530 -4.36 -33.57 -4.04
C VAL A 530 -5.75 -33.99 -3.60
N MET A 531 -6.51 -33.06 -3.03
CA MET A 531 -7.88 -33.27 -2.63
C MET A 531 -8.80 -32.34 -3.43
N ILE A 532 -9.81 -32.87 -4.07
CA ILE A 532 -10.80 -32.14 -4.85
C ILE A 532 -12.17 -32.35 -4.22
N ASN A 533 -12.77 -31.27 -3.72
CA ASN A 533 -14.07 -31.22 -3.10
C ASN A 533 -15.05 -30.43 -3.96
N GLY A 534 -16.24 -30.97 -4.20
CA GLY A 534 -17.28 -30.32 -4.99
C GLY A 534 -17.14 -30.52 -6.50
N ASN A 535 -17.86 -29.73 -7.28
CA ASN A 535 -17.83 -29.80 -8.73
C ASN A 535 -16.52 -29.19 -9.24
N TRP A 536 -15.73 -29.99 -9.91
CA TRP A 536 -14.67 -29.56 -10.78
C TRP A 536 -15.27 -29.41 -12.18
N GLU A 537 -15.89 -28.26 -12.46
CA GLU A 537 -16.52 -28.04 -13.75
C GLU A 537 -15.47 -28.03 -14.85
N ARG A 538 -15.73 -28.85 -15.86
CA ARG A 538 -14.96 -28.97 -17.07
C ARG A 538 -15.50 -27.95 -18.06
N GLY A 539 -14.86 -26.81 -18.20
CA GLY A 539 -15.09 -25.96 -19.37
C GLY A 539 -14.78 -26.81 -20.63
N GLN A 540 -15.67 -26.85 -21.59
CA GLN A 540 -15.43 -27.56 -22.85
C GLN A 540 -14.34 -26.82 -23.62
N ALA A 541 -13.12 -27.36 -23.55
CA ALA A 541 -12.08 -26.95 -24.51
C ALA A 541 -12.45 -27.57 -25.86
N PHE A 542 -12.50 -26.75 -26.89
CA PHE A 542 -12.64 -27.23 -28.28
C PHE A 542 -11.48 -28.20 -28.56
N GLY A 543 -11.78 -29.49 -28.68
CA GLY A 543 -10.84 -30.56 -29.03
C GLY A 543 -10.30 -31.44 -27.90
N GLU A 544 -10.73 -31.25 -26.65
CA GLU A 544 -10.41 -32.22 -25.58
C GLU A 544 -11.09 -33.55 -25.80
N THR A 545 -10.34 -34.53 -26.28
CA THR A 545 -10.82 -35.92 -26.44
C THR A 545 -10.46 -36.82 -25.26
N ALA A 546 -9.63 -36.36 -24.33
CA ALA A 546 -9.23 -37.14 -23.15
C ALA A 546 -8.99 -36.24 -21.95
N LEU A 547 -9.36 -36.74 -20.76
CA LEU A 547 -8.91 -36.14 -19.48
C LEU A 547 -7.39 -36.31 -19.39
N PRO A 548 -6.69 -35.28 -18.98
CA PRO A 548 -5.24 -35.34 -18.85
C PRO A 548 -4.83 -36.32 -17.77
N ALA A 549 -3.75 -37.01 -18.03
CA ALA A 549 -3.15 -37.95 -17.08
C ALA A 549 -2.66 -37.20 -15.83
N ILE A 550 -2.99 -37.70 -14.65
CA ILE A 550 -2.32 -37.30 -13.41
C ILE A 550 -0.96 -38.00 -13.41
N ASP A 551 0.09 -37.20 -13.22
CA ASP A 551 1.44 -37.70 -13.34
C ASP A 551 1.82 -38.75 -12.26
N SER A 552 2.79 -39.60 -12.58
CA SER A 552 3.25 -40.67 -11.69
C SER A 552 3.92 -40.11 -10.43
N GLY A 553 3.18 -39.90 -9.39
CA GLY A 553 3.65 -39.34 -8.11
C GLY A 553 2.64 -38.48 -7.40
N ALA A 554 1.57 -38.05 -8.08
CA ALA A 554 0.47 -37.35 -7.45
C ALA A 554 -0.51 -38.33 -6.80
N VAL A 555 -0.98 -38.00 -5.61
CA VAL A 555 -2.05 -38.69 -4.92
C VAL A 555 -3.29 -37.81 -4.94
N VAL A 556 -4.38 -38.34 -5.52
CA VAL A 556 -5.63 -37.59 -5.63
C VAL A 556 -6.67 -38.16 -4.69
N PHE A 557 -7.25 -37.33 -3.86
CA PHE A 557 -8.41 -37.64 -3.06
C PHE A 557 -9.62 -36.89 -3.64
N ALA A 558 -10.60 -37.62 -4.14
CA ALA A 558 -11.79 -37.03 -4.72
C ALA A 558 -13.01 -37.26 -3.82
N SER A 559 -13.85 -36.26 -3.64
CA SER A 559 -15.17 -36.46 -3.07
C SER A 559 -16.10 -37.18 -4.07
N ARG A 560 -17.21 -37.74 -3.58
CA ARG A 560 -18.15 -38.53 -4.38
C ARG A 560 -18.75 -37.91 -5.65
N TYR A 561 -18.40 -36.68 -5.96
CA TYR A 561 -18.89 -35.90 -7.09
C TYR A 561 -17.84 -35.63 -8.17
N VAL A 562 -16.67 -36.20 -8.05
CA VAL A 562 -15.58 -35.97 -9.01
C VAL A 562 -15.29 -37.27 -9.75
N ASP A 563 -15.55 -37.29 -11.05
CA ASP A 563 -15.05 -38.32 -11.94
C ASP A 563 -13.56 -38.10 -12.19
N VAL A 564 -12.72 -38.83 -11.49
CA VAL A 564 -11.27 -38.77 -11.72
C VAL A 564 -10.90 -39.89 -12.66
N LEU A 565 -10.60 -39.57 -13.92
CA LEU A 565 -9.97 -40.48 -14.85
C LEU A 565 -8.47 -40.49 -14.58
N MET A 566 -7.98 -41.57 -14.03
CA MET A 566 -6.57 -41.74 -13.71
C MET A 566 -5.88 -42.55 -14.81
N ASN A 567 -5.08 -41.89 -15.64
CA ASN A 567 -4.09 -42.55 -16.48
C ASN A 567 -2.73 -42.47 -15.79
N GLY A 568 -2.35 -43.52 -15.06
CA GLY A 568 -1.02 -43.65 -14.47
C GLY A 568 -0.78 -42.98 -13.13
N GLY A 569 -1.79 -42.39 -12.50
CA GLY A 569 -1.69 -41.80 -11.16
C GLY A 569 -1.86 -42.82 -10.03
N GLN A 570 -1.40 -42.48 -8.84
CA GLN A 570 -1.49 -43.29 -7.63
C GLN A 570 -2.57 -42.77 -6.69
N VAL A 571 -3.39 -43.63 -6.10
CA VAL A 571 -4.42 -43.28 -5.12
C VAL A 571 -4.15 -44.00 -3.82
N GLY A 572 -4.00 -43.29 -2.73
CA GLY A 572 -4.08 -43.90 -1.41
C GLY A 572 -3.29 -43.29 -0.27
N SER A 573 -3.93 -43.16 0.88
CA SER A 573 -3.36 -43.06 2.22
C SER A 573 -4.21 -43.91 3.18
N PRO A 574 -3.60 -44.55 4.23
CA PRO A 574 -4.31 -45.51 5.11
C PRO A 574 -5.47 -44.91 5.92
N GLU A 575 -5.55 -43.62 6.06
CA GLU A 575 -6.57 -42.97 6.91
C GLU A 575 -7.80 -42.48 6.14
N TYR A 576 -7.81 -42.61 4.80
CA TYR A 576 -8.89 -42.07 3.98
C TYR A 576 -9.45 -43.16 3.06
N VAL A 577 -10.76 -43.14 2.86
CA VAL A 577 -11.42 -44.03 1.88
C VAL A 577 -11.12 -43.46 0.49
N ASN A 578 -10.20 -44.09 -0.22
CA ASN A 578 -9.88 -43.73 -1.60
C ASN A 578 -10.93 -44.35 -2.53
N VAL A 579 -11.59 -43.50 -3.29
CA VAL A 579 -12.61 -43.92 -4.26
C VAL A 579 -12.14 -43.52 -5.65
N VAL A 580 -12.10 -44.48 -6.55
CA VAL A 580 -11.83 -44.30 -7.96
C VAL A 580 -13.03 -44.76 -8.76
N ASP A 581 -13.60 -43.86 -9.55
CA ASP A 581 -14.64 -44.21 -10.51
C ASP A 581 -14.02 -44.39 -11.90
N VAL A 582 -14.22 -45.55 -12.48
CA VAL A 582 -13.73 -45.88 -13.82
C VAL A 582 -14.94 -46.19 -14.69
N SER A 583 -15.02 -45.60 -15.84
CA SER A 583 -16.01 -45.91 -16.85
C SER A 583 -15.35 -46.48 -18.10
N GLY A 584 -16.09 -47.26 -18.84
CA GLY A 584 -15.64 -47.80 -20.11
C GLY A 584 -16.81 -48.33 -20.93
N THR A 585 -16.59 -48.46 -22.22
CA THR A 585 -17.55 -49.10 -23.12
C THR A 585 -17.00 -50.45 -23.55
N ILE A 586 -17.76 -51.53 -23.31
CA ILE A 586 -17.44 -52.87 -23.76
C ILE A 586 -17.97 -52.95 -25.19
N PRO A 587 -17.10 -53.17 -26.20
CA PRO A 587 -17.55 -53.21 -27.59
C PRO A 587 -18.54 -54.37 -27.83
N ALA A 588 -19.44 -54.20 -28.82
CA ALA A 588 -20.30 -55.27 -29.28
C ALA A 588 -19.44 -56.46 -29.71
N SER A 589 -19.81 -57.68 -29.28
CA SER A 589 -19.05 -58.91 -29.54
C SER A 589 -17.55 -58.83 -29.22
N GLY A 590 -17.17 -57.96 -28.23
CA GLY A 590 -15.80 -57.69 -27.83
C GLY A 590 -15.53 -57.78 -26.31
N SER A 591 -14.36 -57.41 -25.89
CA SER A 591 -13.95 -57.37 -24.47
C SER A 591 -13.35 -56.08 -24.02
N LEU A 592 -13.46 -55.79 -22.73
CA LEU A 592 -12.81 -54.70 -22.02
C LEU A 592 -12.14 -55.24 -20.77
N THR A 593 -10.85 -55.00 -20.60
CA THR A 593 -10.12 -55.41 -19.40
C THR A 593 -9.68 -54.17 -18.63
N LYS A 594 -9.87 -54.20 -17.33
CA LYS A 594 -9.37 -53.18 -16.39
C LYS A 594 -8.52 -53.84 -15.30
N THR A 595 -7.33 -53.29 -15.10
CA THR A 595 -6.35 -53.78 -14.13
C THR A 595 -6.18 -52.78 -13.02
N PHE A 596 -6.35 -53.19 -11.78
CA PHE A 596 -6.21 -52.37 -10.57
C PHE A 596 -4.87 -52.71 -9.90
N ASN A 597 -3.94 -51.77 -9.95
CA ASN A 597 -2.61 -51.95 -9.40
C ASN A 597 -2.51 -51.34 -7.99
N VAL A 598 -1.79 -51.99 -7.10
CA VAL A 598 -1.55 -51.56 -5.74
C VAL A 598 -0.09 -51.78 -5.34
N SER A 599 0.42 -50.98 -4.44
CA SER A 599 1.72 -51.20 -3.82
C SER A 599 1.53 -51.57 -2.35
N GLY A 600 1.97 -52.78 -1.97
CA GLY A 600 1.82 -53.29 -0.59
C GLY A 600 0.48 -54.02 -0.35
N SER A 601 0.13 -54.27 0.92
CA SER A 601 -1.13 -54.92 1.28
C SER A 601 -2.34 -54.03 0.96
N PHE A 602 -3.45 -54.64 0.56
CA PHE A 602 -4.66 -53.92 0.13
C PHE A 602 -5.95 -54.55 0.59
N VAL A 603 -6.99 -53.77 0.71
CA VAL A 603 -8.40 -54.19 0.77
C VAL A 603 -9.18 -53.28 -0.17
N LEU A 604 -9.54 -53.78 -1.32
CA LEU A 604 -10.29 -53.06 -2.35
C LEU A 604 -11.73 -53.53 -2.40
N ASN A 605 -12.68 -52.61 -2.38
CA ASN A 605 -14.06 -52.85 -2.75
C ASN A 605 -14.32 -52.25 -4.12
N ALA A 606 -14.77 -53.03 -5.07
CA ALA A 606 -15.17 -52.53 -6.38
C ALA A 606 -16.67 -52.77 -6.59
N ASP A 607 -17.41 -51.72 -6.83
CA ASP A 607 -18.82 -51.76 -7.21
C ASP A 607 -18.92 -51.51 -8.71
N ILE A 608 -19.52 -52.41 -9.42
CA ILE A 608 -19.59 -52.43 -10.88
C ILE A 608 -21.06 -52.30 -11.30
N ALA A 609 -21.38 -51.25 -12.01
CA ALA A 609 -22.71 -51.04 -12.59
C ALA A 609 -22.66 -51.13 -14.12
N TYR A 610 -23.63 -51.77 -14.71
CA TYR A 610 -23.74 -51.95 -16.14
C TYR A 610 -24.93 -51.18 -16.70
N ASP A 611 -24.70 -50.46 -17.76
CA ASP A 611 -25.75 -49.81 -18.55
C ASP A 611 -26.08 -50.70 -19.74
N ASP A 612 -26.71 -51.82 -19.43
CA ASP A 612 -27.11 -52.86 -20.35
C ASP A 612 -28.63 -52.85 -20.64
N GLY A 613 -29.32 -51.81 -20.19
CA GLY A 613 -30.79 -51.70 -20.26
C GLY A 613 -31.54 -52.47 -19.18
N PHE A 614 -30.85 -53.24 -18.33
CA PHE A 614 -31.42 -54.07 -17.25
C PHE A 614 -30.92 -53.68 -15.85
N GLY A 615 -29.89 -52.82 -15.75
CA GLY A 615 -29.39 -52.34 -14.47
C GLY A 615 -28.59 -53.34 -13.66
N GLY A 616 -27.79 -54.16 -14.30
CA GLY A 616 -26.93 -55.13 -13.64
C GLY A 616 -25.92 -54.49 -12.68
N HIS A 617 -25.67 -55.13 -11.54
CA HIS A 617 -24.73 -54.65 -10.54
C HIS A 617 -23.95 -55.84 -9.92
N GLN A 618 -22.63 -55.65 -9.78
CA GLN A 618 -21.76 -56.55 -9.04
C GLN A 618 -20.88 -55.82 -8.07
N SER A 619 -20.60 -56.41 -6.92
CA SER A 619 -19.65 -55.93 -5.95
C SER A 619 -18.54 -56.96 -5.75
N VAL A 620 -17.30 -56.51 -5.81
CA VAL A 620 -16.10 -57.35 -5.68
C VAL A 620 -15.27 -56.83 -4.51
N VAL A 621 -14.93 -57.72 -3.58
CA VAL A 621 -13.95 -57.46 -2.53
C VAL A 621 -12.67 -58.23 -2.83
N ALA A 622 -11.57 -57.51 -3.00
CA ALA A 622 -10.25 -58.09 -3.22
C ALA A 622 -9.27 -57.66 -2.12
N TYR A 623 -8.57 -58.60 -1.55
CA TYR A 623 -7.62 -58.33 -0.46
C TYR A 623 -6.36 -59.19 -0.56
N GLY A 624 -5.24 -58.67 -0.06
CA GLY A 624 -3.95 -59.34 -0.13
C GLY A 624 -2.80 -58.38 -0.27
N ASN A 625 -1.74 -58.84 -0.91
CA ASN A 625 -0.63 -58.02 -1.35
C ASN A 625 -0.25 -58.34 -2.80
N PRO A 626 0.42 -57.45 -3.55
CA PRO A 626 0.71 -57.63 -4.97
C PRO A 626 1.55 -58.85 -5.31
N THR A 627 2.36 -59.34 -4.37
CA THR A 627 3.33 -60.42 -4.56
C THR A 627 2.95 -61.71 -3.83
N GLY A 628 1.92 -61.66 -2.99
CA GLY A 628 1.48 -62.81 -2.16
C GLY A 628 0.10 -63.33 -2.48
N SER A 629 -0.52 -64.02 -1.50
CA SER A 629 -1.88 -64.56 -1.63
C SER A 629 -2.91 -63.48 -1.82
N LYS A 630 -3.76 -63.59 -2.79
CA LYS A 630 -4.89 -62.72 -3.10
C LYS A 630 -6.17 -63.51 -2.93
N ALA A 631 -7.16 -62.90 -2.28
CA ALA A 631 -8.50 -63.47 -2.14
C ALA A 631 -9.53 -62.47 -2.69
N ARG A 632 -10.64 -62.95 -3.15
CA ARG A 632 -11.73 -62.25 -3.77
C ARG A 632 -13.07 -62.84 -3.41
N ASP A 633 -13.98 -61.94 -3.03
CA ASP A 633 -15.38 -62.28 -2.90
C ASP A 633 -16.18 -61.46 -3.91
N VAL A 634 -17.05 -62.11 -4.64
CA VAL A 634 -17.90 -61.48 -5.66
C VAL A 634 -19.36 -61.67 -5.26
N THR A 635 -20.10 -60.59 -5.19
CA THR A 635 -21.53 -60.58 -4.89
C THR A 635 -22.30 -59.86 -5.98
N GLY A 636 -23.57 -60.14 -6.14
CA GLY A 636 -24.43 -59.57 -7.19
C GLY A 636 -24.47 -60.35 -8.47
N THR A 637 -25.26 -59.92 -9.44
CA THR A 637 -25.57 -60.61 -10.66
C THR A 637 -25.44 -59.74 -11.89
N ILE A 638 -24.87 -60.28 -12.96
CA ILE A 638 -24.99 -59.73 -14.30
C ILE A 638 -26.34 -60.22 -14.88
N ILE A 639 -27.19 -59.28 -15.29
CA ILE A 639 -28.55 -59.60 -15.77
C ILE A 639 -28.57 -59.74 -17.28
N SER A 640 -27.72 -59.04 -18.02
CA SER A 640 -27.71 -59.07 -19.48
C SER A 640 -27.24 -60.45 -20.02
N ALA A 641 -28.07 -61.03 -20.80
CA ALA A 641 -27.72 -62.29 -21.48
C ALA A 641 -26.60 -62.08 -22.51
N GLY A 642 -25.47 -62.75 -22.34
CA GLY A 642 -24.31 -62.58 -23.23
C GLY A 642 -23.23 -61.71 -22.71
N LEU A 643 -23.43 -60.98 -21.58
CA LEU A 643 -22.38 -60.27 -20.86
C LEU A 643 -21.82 -61.16 -19.75
N THR A 644 -20.50 -61.31 -19.71
CA THR A 644 -19.80 -62.01 -18.64
C THR A 644 -18.65 -61.14 -18.09
N ALA A 645 -18.41 -61.25 -16.80
CA ALA A 645 -17.24 -60.67 -16.16
C ALA A 645 -16.41 -61.74 -15.51
N THR A 646 -15.12 -61.74 -15.77
CA THR A 646 -14.16 -62.64 -15.13
C THR A 646 -13.17 -61.83 -14.30
N TYR A 647 -12.87 -62.36 -13.13
CA TYR A 647 -11.98 -61.69 -12.17
C TYR A 647 -10.73 -62.51 -12.00
N GLY A 648 -9.58 -61.91 -12.24
CA GLY A 648 -8.28 -62.59 -12.17
C GLY A 648 -7.32 -61.87 -11.23
N ASP A 649 -6.25 -62.57 -10.91
CA ASP A 649 -5.08 -61.92 -10.32
C ASP A 649 -4.41 -61.11 -11.42
N GLY A 650 -4.14 -59.84 -11.14
CA GLY A 650 -3.41 -59.01 -12.08
C GLY A 650 -1.95 -59.46 -12.21
N PRO A 651 -1.22 -58.91 -13.18
CA PRO A 651 0.22 -59.08 -13.28
C PRO A 651 0.92 -58.62 -12.00
N SER A 652 2.21 -58.89 -11.89
CA SER A 652 3.00 -58.46 -10.69
C SER A 652 2.77 -56.96 -10.39
N GLY A 653 2.36 -56.65 -9.15
CA GLY A 653 1.99 -55.33 -8.75
C GLY A 653 0.48 -55.01 -8.83
N ALA A 654 -0.35 -55.83 -9.47
CA ALA A 654 -1.80 -55.62 -9.55
C ALA A 654 -2.56 -56.30 -8.42
N ALA A 655 -3.60 -55.65 -7.90
CA ALA A 655 -4.48 -56.21 -6.89
C ALA A 655 -5.46 -57.21 -7.53
N PHE A 656 -6.10 -56.81 -8.61
CA PHE A 656 -6.95 -57.69 -9.40
C PHE A 656 -7.18 -57.11 -10.81
N THR A 657 -7.65 -57.99 -11.70
CA THR A 657 -8.06 -57.63 -13.04
C THR A 657 -9.51 -58.03 -13.25
N VAL A 658 -10.30 -57.20 -13.88
CA VAL A 658 -11.64 -57.56 -14.36
C VAL A 658 -11.64 -57.51 -15.88
N THR A 659 -12.10 -58.58 -16.50
CA THR A 659 -12.30 -58.65 -17.94
C THR A 659 -13.78 -58.87 -18.23
N PHE A 660 -14.37 -57.95 -18.96
CA PHE A 660 -15.74 -58.01 -19.43
C PHE A 660 -15.74 -58.58 -20.86
N ASN A 661 -16.59 -59.55 -21.11
CA ASN A 661 -16.82 -60.03 -22.44
C ASN A 661 -18.29 -59.84 -22.82
N ASN A 662 -18.50 -59.09 -23.87
CA ASN A 662 -19.82 -58.76 -24.38
C ASN A 662 -20.14 -59.58 -25.60
N GLY A 663 -21.00 -60.60 -25.44
CA GLY A 663 -21.52 -61.42 -26.52
C GLY A 663 -22.74 -60.86 -27.22
N THR A 664 -23.16 -59.65 -26.87
CA THR A 664 -24.32 -58.98 -27.49
C THR A 664 -23.94 -58.21 -28.75
N ALA A 665 -24.93 -57.85 -29.56
CA ALA A 665 -24.75 -57.06 -30.78
C ALA A 665 -24.60 -55.52 -30.52
N SER A 666 -24.74 -55.10 -29.26
CA SER A 666 -24.67 -53.70 -28.90
C SER A 666 -23.55 -53.44 -27.87
N PRO A 667 -22.88 -52.30 -27.92
CA PRO A 667 -21.91 -51.92 -26.89
C PRO A 667 -22.62 -51.69 -25.55
N ILE A 668 -21.93 -52.04 -24.45
CA ILE A 668 -22.43 -51.88 -23.06
C ILE A 668 -21.50 -50.98 -22.28
N ASN A 669 -22.03 -49.94 -21.67
CA ASN A 669 -21.25 -49.08 -20.77
C ASN A 669 -21.14 -49.73 -19.39
N VAL A 670 -19.96 -49.61 -18.79
CA VAL A 670 -19.69 -50.08 -17.45
C VAL A 670 -19.10 -48.94 -16.60
N LYS A 671 -19.56 -48.85 -15.37
CA LYS A 671 -18.99 -47.95 -14.35
C LYS A 671 -18.49 -48.84 -13.20
N ILE A 672 -17.24 -48.57 -12.80
CA ILE A 672 -16.60 -49.31 -11.71
C ILE A 672 -16.17 -48.30 -10.67
N ARG A 673 -16.72 -48.40 -9.48
CA ARG A 673 -16.27 -47.65 -8.33
C ARG A 673 -15.40 -48.53 -7.45
N VAL A 674 -14.14 -48.15 -7.26
CA VAL A 674 -13.21 -48.86 -6.41
C VAL A 674 -12.90 -48.04 -5.18
N THR A 675 -13.07 -48.66 -4.01
CA THR A 675 -12.74 -48.09 -2.71
C THR A 675 -11.60 -48.85 -2.08
N ASN A 676 -10.50 -48.21 -1.76
CA ASN A 676 -9.39 -48.83 -1.04
C ASN A 676 -9.46 -48.50 0.45
N LYS A 677 -9.60 -49.51 1.31
CA LYS A 677 -9.69 -49.33 2.76
C LYS A 677 -8.36 -49.52 3.50
N ALA A 678 -7.32 -49.97 2.82
CA ALA A 678 -6.02 -50.30 3.44
C ALA A 678 -4.96 -49.20 3.23
N GLY A 679 -5.32 -48.08 2.73
CA GLY A 679 -4.43 -46.92 2.61
C GLY A 679 -3.33 -46.99 1.57
N LEU A 680 -3.48 -47.87 0.58
CA LEU A 680 -2.50 -48.09 -0.45
C LEU A 680 -2.86 -47.39 -1.74
N ILE A 681 -1.84 -47.07 -2.51
CA ILE A 681 -1.96 -46.37 -3.78
C ILE A 681 -2.40 -47.37 -4.86
N VAL A 682 -3.45 -47.03 -5.58
CA VAL A 682 -3.97 -47.82 -6.69
C VAL A 682 -3.77 -47.07 -8.00
N THR A 683 -3.21 -47.73 -8.98
CA THR A 683 -3.27 -47.28 -10.37
C THR A 683 -4.23 -48.18 -11.15
N VAL A 684 -4.99 -47.60 -12.08
CA VAL A 684 -5.90 -48.32 -12.95
C VAL A 684 -5.39 -48.17 -14.38
N SER A 685 -5.23 -49.33 -15.07
CA SER A 685 -4.84 -49.37 -16.47
C SER A 685 -5.91 -50.07 -17.33
#